data_38752fad82884a6ca688f86585e92ed7
#
_entry.id   38752fad82884a6ca688f86585e92ed7
#
_cell.length_a   1.000
_cell.length_b   1.000
_cell.length_c   1.000
_cell.angle_alpha   90.00
_cell.angle_beta   90.00
_cell.angle_gamma   90.00
#
_symmetry.space_group_name_H-M   'P 1'
#
loop_
_entity.id
_entity.type
_entity.pdbx_description
1 polymer ?
#
loop_
_entity_poly.entity_id
_entity_poly.type
_entity_poly.pdbx_seq_one_letter_code
_entity_poly.pdbx_strand_id
1 'polypeptide(L)'
;MSNDYLSAMLQLASHEAEMSGASVITSEHLVLAFLRGNDGCAVKILRHLNVPIDTITSEIEEHLRITSATNDEQTSTIFKADKDYALSPSAVRHLRLAMREARQLSSSSISGEHLLLALMHDDKAMTSDLLKHIKETYLNFDIAITNVKPDAAADKDMPVAGSDFTDDEDDDDEADMPQKGRSFNPFRPSDSQSGTATSGGSGGSGKSGKTSDTPALDKFGFDMTKAAREGRLDPVVGRDTEIERLAQILSRRKKNNPVLIGDPGVGKSAIVEGLALRIVQRKVSRILFNKRVISLDLPGMVAGTKYRGQFEERIKAVVDELSKNPDVILFIDELHTIVGAGGAPGSMDAANMLKPALSRGEVQCIGATTLDEYRQNIEKDGALERRFQKVMVEPTSPDETLEILRRVKEKYEAHHNVNYTDEALKACVDLTERYVSDRNFPDKALDALDEAGSRVHITHIVVPEQIEKLEQELDETSQQKLAAARAQDFELAASLRDRETRQRKELEEAKQSWEQELDKDRQTVDDDKVAEVVAMMTGVPTQRIAQAEGSRLLKMGDSLKGSVIGQDEAIAKTVKAIQRNRIGLKDPSKPIGVFMFLGPTGVGKTHLAKKIAEYLFVSPDSLIRMDMSEYMEKFTVSRLVGAPPGYVGYEEGGQLTEKVRRRPYSVVLLDEIEKAHPDVFNLLLQVMDEGRLTDSLGRKIDFKNTIIIMTSNVGSRQLKDFGSGVGFKNQEPTREQSRSVISKALNRAFSPEFLNRVDDIIMFDQLSHEAIYSIIDIELKDFFKRIEGLGYTLELTDDAKRFIADKGYDKQYGARPLKRAIQKYLEDDLAELLLQLQAEQKETGTILASYTEGGDKLNLEYMPS
;
A
#
# COMPACT_ATOMS: atom_id res chain seq x y z
N MET A 1 20.17 7.52 29.14
CA MET A 1 19.28 8.47 28.45
C MET A 1 19.22 9.72 29.31
N SER A 2 19.61 10.88 28.81
CA SER A 2 19.49 12.12 29.58
C SER A 2 18.02 12.49 29.72
N ASN A 3 17.55 12.58 30.96
CA ASN A 3 16.14 12.79 31.29
C ASN A 3 15.76 14.27 31.44
N ASP A 4 16.62 15.20 31.00
CA ASP A 4 16.49 16.63 31.33
C ASP A 4 15.20 17.24 30.75
N TYR A 5 14.83 16.89 29.52
CA TYR A 5 13.60 17.37 28.91
C TYR A 5 12.35 16.82 29.60
N LEU A 6 12.31 15.53 29.92
CA LEU A 6 11.19 14.90 30.63
C LEU A 6 11.01 15.50 32.04
N SER A 7 12.11 15.78 32.74
CA SER A 7 12.07 16.40 34.06
C SER A 7 11.51 17.83 33.99
N ALA A 8 11.97 18.64 33.04
CA ALA A 8 11.45 19.99 32.81
C ALA A 8 9.96 20.01 32.43
N MET A 9 9.54 19.08 31.59
CA MET A 9 8.14 18.93 31.16
C MET A 9 7.24 18.50 32.34
N LEU A 10 7.71 17.58 33.20
CA LEU A 10 6.96 17.17 34.39
C LEU A 10 6.86 18.31 35.44
N GLN A 11 7.87 19.16 35.56
CA GLN A 11 7.83 20.36 36.40
C GLN A 11 6.79 21.37 35.87
N LEU A 12 6.75 21.59 34.57
CA LEU A 12 5.72 22.43 33.93
C LEU A 12 4.32 21.84 34.11
N ALA A 13 4.15 20.53 33.94
CA ALA A 13 2.87 19.85 34.14
C ALA A 13 2.40 19.91 35.62
N SER A 14 3.33 19.84 36.57
CA SER A 14 3.05 20.05 38.00
C SER A 14 2.56 21.48 38.29
N HIS A 15 3.17 22.48 37.65
CA HIS A 15 2.75 23.86 37.75
C HIS A 15 1.35 24.09 37.13
N GLU A 16 1.06 23.48 35.98
CA GLU A 16 -0.28 23.52 35.36
C GLU A 16 -1.35 22.84 36.24
N ALA A 17 -1.01 21.72 36.88
CA ALA A 17 -1.87 21.06 37.84
C ALA A 17 -2.17 21.94 39.06
N GLU A 18 -1.18 22.69 39.58
CA GLU A 18 -1.33 23.66 40.67
C GLU A 18 -2.23 24.82 40.26
N MET A 19 -2.06 25.36 39.04
CA MET A 19 -2.88 26.45 38.52
C MET A 19 -4.35 26.07 38.26
N SER A 20 -4.59 24.82 37.88
CA SER A 20 -5.93 24.27 37.67
C SER A 20 -6.60 23.79 38.97
N GLY A 21 -5.88 23.74 40.11
CA GLY A 21 -6.36 23.24 41.39
C GLY A 21 -6.52 21.72 41.45
N ALA A 22 -5.84 20.97 40.55
CA ALA A 22 -5.92 19.52 40.51
C ALA A 22 -4.93 18.90 41.51
N SER A 23 -5.36 17.77 42.14
CA SER A 23 -4.51 17.01 43.07
C SER A 23 -3.60 16.00 42.35
N VAL A 24 -3.82 15.75 41.05
CA VAL A 24 -3.19 14.73 40.24
C VAL A 24 -2.84 15.29 38.85
N ILE A 25 -1.66 14.99 38.36
CA ILE A 25 -1.24 15.37 36.99
C ILE A 25 -1.93 14.42 35.99
N THR A 26 -2.79 14.94 35.15
CA THR A 26 -3.48 14.21 34.09
C THR A 26 -2.78 14.33 32.74
N SER A 27 -3.26 13.64 31.72
CA SER A 27 -2.73 13.71 30.35
C SER A 27 -2.89 15.11 29.76
N GLU A 28 -3.96 15.83 30.11
CA GLU A 28 -4.24 17.21 29.69
C GLU A 28 -3.20 18.19 30.25
N HIS A 29 -2.76 18.00 31.51
CA HIS A 29 -1.67 18.80 32.10
C HIS A 29 -0.33 18.57 31.38
N LEU A 30 -0.07 17.33 30.93
CA LEU A 30 1.13 17.02 30.13
C LEU A 30 1.07 17.70 28.75
N VAL A 31 -0.11 17.74 28.11
CA VAL A 31 -0.30 18.44 26.83
C VAL A 31 -0.15 19.96 26.99
N LEU A 32 -0.71 20.55 28.04
CA LEU A 32 -0.52 21.98 28.32
C LEU A 32 0.93 22.36 28.56
N ALA A 33 1.63 21.57 29.39
CA ALA A 33 3.06 21.76 29.65
C ALA A 33 3.88 21.70 28.36
N PHE A 34 3.53 20.78 27.45
CA PHE A 34 4.15 20.65 26.15
C PHE A 34 3.86 21.86 25.22
N LEU A 35 2.60 22.29 25.11
CA LEU A 35 2.20 23.41 24.23
C LEU A 35 2.77 24.77 24.71
N ARG A 36 2.92 24.97 26.01
CA ARG A 36 3.49 26.19 26.62
C ARG A 36 5.01 26.19 26.66
N GLY A 37 5.65 25.05 26.62
CA GLY A 37 7.12 24.92 26.63
C GLY A 37 7.84 25.46 25.38
N ASN A 38 7.15 26.05 24.47
CA ASN A 38 7.42 26.96 23.33
C ASN A 38 8.63 26.70 22.39
N ASP A 39 9.58 25.80 22.71
CA ASP A 39 10.81 25.60 21.94
C ASP A 39 10.99 24.19 21.35
N GLY A 40 10.02 23.31 21.51
CA GLY A 40 10.07 21.94 20.94
C GLY A 40 9.82 21.92 19.41
N CYS A 41 10.43 20.97 18.72
CA CYS A 41 10.25 20.73 17.28
C CYS A 41 8.76 20.49 16.95
N ALA A 42 8.04 19.78 17.81
CA ALA A 42 6.60 19.51 17.62
C ALA A 42 5.71 20.75 17.68
N VAL A 43 6.01 21.75 18.50
CA VAL A 43 5.29 23.04 18.51
C VAL A 43 5.55 23.81 17.21
N LYS A 44 6.77 23.72 16.65
CA LYS A 44 7.10 24.30 15.34
C LYS A 44 6.36 23.60 14.22
N ILE A 45 6.22 22.28 14.29
CA ILE A 45 5.43 21.48 13.32
C ILE A 45 3.95 21.87 13.40
N LEU A 46 3.37 21.95 14.59
CA LEU A 46 1.99 22.39 14.79
C LEU A 46 1.74 23.78 14.20
N ARG A 47 2.65 24.73 14.42
CA ARG A 47 2.58 26.07 13.82
C ARG A 47 2.72 26.05 12.29
N HIS A 48 3.59 25.19 11.76
CA HIS A 48 3.76 25.04 10.32
C HIS A 48 2.52 24.44 9.63
N LEU A 49 1.79 23.58 10.36
CA LEU A 49 0.51 23.02 9.93
C LEU A 49 -0.68 23.98 10.15
N ASN A 50 -0.42 25.23 10.57
CA ASN A 50 -1.45 26.24 10.88
C ASN A 50 -2.48 25.79 11.94
N VAL A 51 -2.04 24.97 12.91
CA VAL A 51 -2.90 24.55 14.03
C VAL A 51 -3.08 25.74 14.98
N PRO A 52 -4.31 26.10 15.36
CA PRO A 52 -4.56 27.23 16.26
C PRO A 52 -4.23 26.85 17.71
N ILE A 53 -2.94 26.88 18.07
CA ILE A 53 -2.43 26.46 19.39
C ILE A 53 -3.09 27.22 20.53
N ASP A 54 -3.29 28.50 20.39
CA ASP A 54 -3.90 29.35 21.42
C ASP A 54 -5.36 28.96 21.71
N THR A 55 -6.13 28.61 20.69
CA THR A 55 -7.51 28.11 20.85
C THR A 55 -7.52 26.76 21.59
N ILE A 56 -6.65 25.86 21.19
CA ILE A 56 -6.51 24.53 21.81
C ILE A 56 -6.10 24.65 23.28
N THR A 57 -5.17 25.54 23.59
CA THR A 57 -4.73 25.78 24.97
C THR A 57 -5.87 26.26 25.84
N SER A 58 -6.67 27.21 25.33
CA SER A 58 -7.83 27.78 26.04
C SER A 58 -8.94 26.75 26.30
N GLU A 59 -9.21 25.87 25.33
CA GLU A 59 -10.22 24.82 25.46
C GLU A 59 -9.80 23.75 26.47
N ILE A 60 -8.52 23.35 26.48
CA ILE A 60 -7.98 22.42 27.48
C ILE A 60 -8.07 23.02 28.91
N GLU A 61 -7.75 24.29 29.05
CA GLU A 61 -7.87 24.97 30.33
C GLU A 61 -9.31 25.01 30.83
N GLU A 62 -10.27 25.32 29.96
CA GLU A 62 -11.70 25.32 30.31
C GLU A 62 -12.16 23.91 30.71
N HIS A 63 -11.73 22.85 29.98
CA HIS A 63 -12.05 21.46 30.32
C HIS A 63 -11.46 21.05 31.66
N LEU A 64 -10.21 21.43 31.97
CA LEU A 64 -9.58 21.16 33.26
C LEU A 64 -10.28 21.86 34.42
N ARG A 65 -10.79 23.09 34.26
CA ARG A 65 -11.59 23.81 35.27
C ARG A 65 -12.90 23.09 35.56
N ILE A 66 -13.52 22.49 34.55
CA ILE A 66 -14.77 21.75 34.71
C ILE A 66 -14.53 20.42 35.41
N THR A 67 -13.43 19.74 35.07
CA THR A 67 -13.13 18.38 35.54
C THR A 67 -12.51 18.36 36.96
N SER A 68 -11.80 19.41 37.35
CA SER A 68 -11.25 19.57 38.72
C SER A 68 -12.33 19.66 39.81
N ALA A 69 -13.54 19.95 39.40
CA ALA A 69 -14.70 20.02 40.33
C ALA A 69 -15.38 18.65 40.59
N THR A 70 -15.00 17.58 39.96
CA THR A 70 -15.78 16.30 39.92
C THR A 70 -15.04 15.00 40.23
N ASN A 71 -13.71 14.95 40.45
CA ASN A 71 -13.01 13.65 40.53
C ASN A 71 -12.12 13.48 41.77
N ASP A 72 -12.58 12.63 42.69
CA ASP A 72 -11.79 11.82 43.59
C ASP A 72 -11.57 10.44 42.90
N GLU A 73 -10.51 10.24 42.11
CA GLU A 73 -10.13 8.94 41.55
C GLU A 73 -8.72 8.47 41.97
N GLN A 74 -8.63 7.17 42.21
CA GLN A 74 -7.55 6.37 42.76
C GLN A 74 -6.17 6.65 42.15
N THR A 75 -5.25 7.04 43.01
CA THR A 75 -3.83 7.30 42.69
C THR A 75 -2.99 6.03 42.62
N SER A 76 -2.24 5.85 41.54
CA SER A 76 -1.17 4.84 41.47
C SER A 76 0.20 5.55 41.42
N THR A 77 1.04 5.25 42.44
CA THR A 77 2.37 5.80 42.66
C THR A 77 3.42 4.99 41.92
N ILE A 78 3.81 5.37 40.71
CA ILE A 78 4.96 4.78 39.99
C ILE A 78 6.03 5.80 39.60
N PHE A 79 5.71 7.09 39.55
CA PHE A 79 6.66 8.17 39.32
C PHE A 79 6.43 9.30 40.33
N LYS A 80 7.45 9.69 41.11
CA LYS A 80 7.41 10.90 41.94
C LYS A 80 8.06 12.02 41.17
N ALA A 81 7.31 13.04 40.80
CA ALA A 81 7.89 14.34 40.49
C ALA A 81 8.37 15.01 41.77
N ASP A 82 9.37 15.87 41.68
CA ASP A 82 10.12 16.49 42.82
C ASP A 82 9.27 17.35 43.77
N LYS A 83 7.95 17.44 43.57
CA LYS A 83 6.98 17.98 44.51
C LYS A 83 5.70 17.12 44.44
N ASP A 84 5.28 16.64 45.53
CA ASP A 84 4.09 15.88 46.00
C ASP A 84 2.83 15.66 45.08
N TYR A 85 2.94 15.81 43.77
CA TYR A 85 1.80 15.52 42.83
C TYR A 85 1.94 14.12 42.23
N ALA A 86 0.91 13.30 42.43
CA ALA A 86 0.80 11.98 41.84
C ALA A 86 0.39 12.09 40.35
N LEU A 87 0.91 11.18 39.51
CA LEU A 87 0.48 11.07 38.11
C LEU A 87 -0.77 10.19 38.01
N SER A 88 -1.71 10.56 37.16
CA SER A 88 -2.89 9.74 36.86
C SER A 88 -2.50 8.46 36.12
N PRO A 89 -3.27 7.37 36.22
CA PRO A 89 -3.00 6.13 35.45
C PRO A 89 -2.91 6.37 33.93
N SER A 90 -3.68 7.30 33.39
CA SER A 90 -3.64 7.69 31.98
C SER A 90 -2.32 8.41 31.63
N ALA A 91 -1.87 9.36 32.46
CA ALA A 91 -0.61 10.06 32.27
C ALA A 91 0.60 9.11 32.31
N VAL A 92 0.63 8.16 33.24
CA VAL A 92 1.66 7.11 33.33
C VAL A 92 1.67 6.25 32.06
N ARG A 93 0.50 5.87 31.55
CA ARG A 93 0.37 5.08 30.33
C ARG A 93 0.92 5.83 29.11
N HIS A 94 0.60 7.10 28.94
CA HIS A 94 1.10 7.91 27.83
C HIS A 94 2.61 8.13 27.89
N LEU A 95 3.16 8.33 29.07
CA LEU A 95 4.61 8.40 29.23
C LEU A 95 5.32 7.09 28.84
N ARG A 96 4.76 5.92 29.20
CA ARG A 96 5.28 4.62 28.77
C ARG A 96 5.17 4.43 27.24
N LEU A 97 4.07 4.86 26.63
CA LEU A 97 3.91 4.84 25.17
C LEU A 97 4.92 5.77 24.52
N ALA A 98 5.12 6.98 25.04
CA ALA A 98 6.14 7.92 24.54
C ALA A 98 7.56 7.34 24.62
N MET A 99 7.89 6.59 25.68
CA MET A 99 9.15 5.84 25.78
C MET A 99 9.28 4.78 24.67
N ARG A 100 8.18 4.11 24.32
CA ARG A 100 8.16 3.12 23.24
C ARG A 100 8.36 3.76 21.89
N GLU A 101 7.67 4.87 21.62
CA GLU A 101 7.83 5.64 20.38
C GLU A 101 9.26 6.20 20.23
N ALA A 102 9.86 6.73 21.30
CA ALA A 102 11.25 7.15 21.29
C ALA A 102 12.22 6.03 20.93
N ARG A 103 11.97 4.80 21.43
CA ARG A 103 12.78 3.63 21.06
C ARG A 103 12.56 3.20 19.60
N GLN A 104 11.33 3.25 19.09
CA GLN A 104 11.03 2.91 17.68
C GLN A 104 11.68 3.89 16.72
N LEU A 105 11.71 5.18 17.08
CA LEU A 105 12.35 6.23 16.29
C LEU A 105 13.87 6.34 16.55
N SER A 106 14.46 5.39 17.29
CA SER A 106 15.90 5.35 17.62
C SER A 106 16.41 6.64 18.27
N SER A 107 15.57 7.35 18.99
CA SER A 107 15.94 8.57 19.71
C SER A 107 16.67 8.25 21.02
N SER A 108 17.68 9.03 21.34
CA SER A 108 18.46 8.89 22.59
C SER A 108 17.74 9.49 23.80
N SER A 109 16.71 10.32 23.60
CA SER A 109 15.95 11.01 24.65
C SER A 109 14.48 11.06 24.31
N ILE A 110 13.61 11.21 25.33
CA ILE A 110 12.19 11.42 25.13
C ILE A 110 11.98 12.92 24.88
N SER A 111 11.35 13.26 23.78
CA SER A 111 10.99 14.63 23.39
C SER A 111 9.48 14.80 23.31
N GLY A 112 9.04 16.04 23.09
CA GLY A 112 7.61 16.35 22.94
C GLY A 112 6.93 15.65 21.77
N GLU A 113 7.68 15.35 20.70
CA GLU A 113 7.19 14.61 19.53
C GLU A 113 6.75 13.20 19.93
N HIS A 114 7.56 12.50 20.74
CA HIS A 114 7.27 11.16 21.20
C HIS A 114 6.03 11.12 22.11
N LEU A 115 5.84 12.15 22.94
CA LEU A 115 4.63 12.27 23.76
C LEU A 115 3.39 12.52 22.90
N LEU A 116 3.50 13.38 21.91
CA LEU A 116 2.40 13.69 21.00
C LEU A 116 2.00 12.49 20.17
N LEU A 117 2.97 11.73 19.62
CA LEU A 117 2.73 10.46 18.94
C LEU A 117 2.05 9.45 19.86
N ALA A 118 2.52 9.33 21.10
CA ALA A 118 1.92 8.42 22.08
C ALA A 118 0.46 8.75 22.39
N LEU A 119 0.13 10.05 22.47
CA LEU A 119 -1.24 10.52 22.67
C LEU A 119 -2.13 10.25 21.44
N MET A 120 -1.58 10.40 20.24
CA MET A 120 -2.32 10.17 19.01
C MET A 120 -2.54 8.67 18.68
N HIS A 121 -1.62 7.81 19.09
CA HIS A 121 -1.73 6.36 18.88
C HIS A 121 -2.61 5.64 19.92
N ASP A 122 -2.97 6.26 21.02
CA ASP A 122 -3.84 5.65 22.03
C ASP A 122 -5.32 5.98 21.81
N ASP A 123 -6.06 5.06 21.17
CA ASP A 123 -7.50 5.22 20.92
C ASP A 123 -8.37 5.28 22.19
N LYS A 124 -7.84 4.81 23.33
CA LYS A 124 -8.56 4.81 24.62
C LYS A 124 -8.29 6.07 25.47
N ALA A 125 -7.31 6.84 25.08
CA ALA A 125 -6.82 7.99 25.86
C ALA A 125 -7.54 9.28 25.54
N MET A 126 -8.35 9.29 24.51
CA MET A 126 -9.04 10.51 24.11
C MET A 126 -10.25 10.76 24.97
N THR A 127 -10.00 11.32 26.14
CA THR A 127 -11.03 11.81 27.04
C THR A 127 -11.56 13.17 26.60
N SER A 128 -10.85 13.92 25.74
CA SER A 128 -11.33 15.18 25.18
C SER A 128 -11.68 15.04 23.69
N ASP A 129 -12.86 15.55 23.31
CA ASP A 129 -13.29 15.62 21.91
C ASP A 129 -12.34 16.45 21.05
N LEU A 130 -11.57 17.31 21.67
CA LEU A 130 -10.55 18.16 21.05
C LEU A 130 -9.37 17.37 20.47
N LEU A 131 -8.81 16.42 21.21
CA LEU A 131 -7.71 15.57 20.70
C LEU A 131 -8.18 14.68 19.56
N LYS A 132 -9.45 14.23 19.60
CA LYS A 132 -10.08 13.53 18.47
C LYS A 132 -10.19 14.43 17.26
N HIS A 133 -10.59 15.67 17.44
CA HIS A 133 -10.73 16.64 16.36
C HIS A 133 -9.37 16.97 15.72
N ILE A 134 -8.32 17.09 16.51
CA ILE A 134 -6.94 17.25 15.99
C ILE A 134 -6.52 16.03 15.17
N LYS A 135 -6.78 14.80 15.63
CA LYS A 135 -6.50 13.56 14.91
C LYS A 135 -7.27 13.46 13.59
N GLU A 136 -8.55 13.80 13.58
CA GLU A 136 -9.41 13.77 12.39
C GLU A 136 -9.05 14.85 11.36
N THR A 137 -8.71 16.04 11.83
CA THR A 137 -8.39 17.19 10.95
C THR A 137 -6.98 17.11 10.37
N TYR A 138 -6.04 16.49 11.10
CA TYR A 138 -4.63 16.42 10.73
C TYR A 138 -4.13 14.99 10.56
N LEU A 139 -4.77 14.22 9.70
CA LEU A 139 -4.47 12.80 9.40
C LEU A 139 -3.00 12.56 8.96
N ASN A 140 -2.30 13.57 8.47
CA ASN A 140 -0.92 13.52 8.05
C ASN A 140 0.09 13.94 9.12
N PHE A 141 -0.34 14.16 10.36
CA PHE A 141 0.50 14.65 11.43
C PHE A 141 1.60 13.63 11.80
N ASP A 142 1.27 12.34 11.84
CA ASP A 142 2.22 11.25 12.08
C ASP A 142 3.35 11.22 11.06
N ILE A 143 3.02 11.49 9.77
CA ILE A 143 3.98 11.54 8.67
C ILE A 143 4.89 12.76 8.80
N ALA A 144 4.35 13.89 9.23
CA ALA A 144 5.12 15.13 9.41
C ALA A 144 6.12 15.00 10.57
N ILE A 145 5.73 14.38 11.69
CA ILE A 145 6.60 14.15 12.85
C ILE A 145 7.68 13.11 12.58
N THR A 146 7.34 12.01 11.92
CA THR A 146 8.31 10.94 11.62
C THR A 146 9.36 11.34 10.60
N ASN A 147 9.07 12.32 9.73
CA ASN A 147 10.00 12.83 8.71
C ASN A 147 10.92 13.97 9.20
N VAL A 148 10.68 14.53 10.36
CA VAL A 148 11.57 15.56 10.92
C VAL A 148 12.71 14.90 11.70
N LYS A 149 13.91 14.86 11.11
CA LYS A 149 15.13 14.50 11.85
C LYS A 149 15.37 15.59 12.91
N PRO A 150 15.59 15.22 14.17
CA PRO A 150 15.95 16.21 15.20
C PRO A 150 17.25 16.89 14.78
N ASP A 151 17.22 18.20 14.64
CA ASP A 151 18.42 19.02 14.44
C ASP A 151 19.33 18.91 15.66
N ALA A 152 20.46 18.24 15.51
CA ALA A 152 21.48 18.03 16.56
C ALA A 152 22.23 19.32 16.95
N ALA A 153 21.71 20.51 16.65
CA ALA A 153 22.44 21.79 16.76
C ALA A 153 21.82 22.84 17.68
N ALA A 154 20.75 22.55 18.43
CA ALA A 154 20.07 23.57 19.23
C ALA A 154 20.18 23.48 20.76
N ASP A 155 20.98 22.53 21.32
CA ASP A 155 21.20 22.42 22.76
C ASP A 155 22.65 22.72 23.19
N LYS A 156 23.01 23.97 23.08
CA LYS A 156 24.17 24.53 23.80
C LYS A 156 23.75 25.88 24.36
N ASP A 157 23.17 25.85 25.55
CA ASP A 157 23.26 26.90 26.58
C ASP A 157 22.12 26.71 27.60
N MET A 158 22.33 25.79 28.55
CA MET A 158 21.76 25.92 29.91
C MET A 158 22.59 25.18 30.95
N PRO A 159 22.75 25.67 32.17
CA PRO A 159 23.74 25.21 33.10
C PRO A 159 23.37 23.93 33.86
N VAL A 160 24.38 23.10 34.01
CA VAL A 160 24.35 21.79 34.66
C VAL A 160 24.22 21.93 36.18
N ALA A 161 23.22 21.30 36.76
CA ALA A 161 23.21 20.92 38.17
C ALA A 161 23.16 19.38 38.27
N GLY A 162 24.23 18.79 38.75
CA GLY A 162 24.35 17.35 38.83
C GLY A 162 23.63 16.75 40.03
N SER A 163 23.10 15.54 39.84
CA SER A 163 22.97 14.56 40.92
C SER A 163 22.93 13.15 40.37
N ASP A 164 23.77 12.31 40.90
CA ASP A 164 23.93 10.88 40.71
C ASP A 164 22.62 10.11 40.87
N PHE A 165 22.33 9.21 39.92
CA PHE A 165 21.46 8.07 40.16
C PHE A 165 22.19 6.78 39.79
N THR A 166 22.40 5.97 40.79
CA THR A 166 22.91 4.61 40.75
C THR A 166 21.87 3.67 40.15
N ASP A 167 22.37 2.78 39.28
CA ASP A 167 21.65 1.61 38.78
C ASP A 167 21.37 0.67 39.97
N ASP A 168 20.06 0.41 40.20
CA ASP A 168 19.62 -0.80 40.87
C ASP A 168 18.77 -1.59 39.90
N GLU A 169 19.34 -2.74 39.50
CA GLU A 169 18.62 -3.85 38.86
C GLU A 169 17.76 -4.47 39.96
N ASP A 170 16.44 -4.38 39.78
CA ASP A 170 15.51 -5.30 40.42
C ASP A 170 14.57 -5.86 39.40
N ASP A 171 14.74 -7.19 39.27
CA ASP A 171 13.83 -8.11 38.63
C ASP A 171 12.46 -8.10 39.35
N ASP A 172 11.51 -8.61 38.60
CA ASP A 172 10.22 -9.17 39.04
C ASP A 172 8.98 -8.26 39.05
N ASP A 173 8.12 -8.66 38.23
CA ASP A 173 6.70 -9.00 38.35
C ASP A 173 5.93 -8.69 37.08
N GLU A 174 5.96 -9.66 36.17
CA GLU A 174 4.92 -9.86 35.18
C GLU A 174 3.58 -10.13 35.86
N ALA A 175 2.83 -9.09 36.14
CA ALA A 175 1.42 -9.24 36.43
C ALA A 175 0.63 -9.43 35.15
N ASP A 176 0.26 -10.67 34.94
CA ASP A 176 -0.65 -11.25 33.95
C ASP A 176 -1.88 -10.36 33.74
N MET A 177 -2.02 -9.80 32.55
CA MET A 177 -3.27 -9.23 32.04
C MET A 177 -3.79 -10.15 30.94
N PRO A 178 -5.06 -10.53 30.94
CA PRO A 178 -5.59 -11.48 29.98
C PRO A 178 -5.62 -10.86 28.57
N GLN A 179 -4.79 -11.38 27.70
CA GLN A 179 -4.85 -11.13 26.26
C GLN A 179 -6.13 -11.81 25.72
N LYS A 180 -7.12 -11.02 25.37
CA LYS A 180 -8.19 -11.42 24.46
C LYS A 180 -7.60 -11.48 23.05
N GLY A 181 -7.67 -12.66 22.43
CA GLY A 181 -7.41 -12.88 21.01
C GLY A 181 -6.05 -13.49 20.70
N ARG A 182 -5.84 -14.75 21.05
CA ARG A 182 -4.88 -15.59 20.36
C ARG A 182 -5.49 -16.01 19.03
N SER A 183 -4.97 -15.47 17.97
CA SER A 183 -5.12 -16.02 16.63
C SER A 183 -4.66 -17.49 16.67
N PHE A 184 -5.58 -18.37 16.40
CA PHE A 184 -5.33 -19.78 16.21
C PHE A 184 -4.48 -19.95 14.94
N ASN A 185 -3.29 -20.43 15.09
CA ASN A 185 -2.44 -20.85 13.96
C ASN A 185 -2.43 -22.38 13.95
N PRO A 186 -3.21 -23.05 13.08
CA PRO A 186 -3.39 -24.51 13.12
C PRO A 186 -2.22 -25.30 12.56
N PHE A 187 -1.14 -24.65 12.11
CA PHE A 187 -0.04 -25.34 11.45
C PHE A 187 1.29 -25.21 12.20
N ARG A 188 1.42 -26.03 13.23
CA ARG A 188 2.74 -26.42 13.75
C ARG A 188 2.78 -27.95 13.77
N PRO A 189 3.70 -28.61 13.06
CA PRO A 189 3.85 -30.06 13.18
C PRO A 189 4.30 -30.36 14.61
N SER A 190 3.50 -31.14 15.31
CA SER A 190 3.86 -31.67 16.63
C SER A 190 4.84 -32.83 16.44
N ASP A 191 6.11 -32.62 16.76
CA ASP A 191 7.03 -33.72 17.01
C ASP A 191 6.57 -34.46 18.28
N SER A 192 5.87 -35.58 18.08
CA SER A 192 5.55 -36.54 19.11
C SER A 192 6.78 -37.39 19.42
N GLN A 193 7.48 -37.11 20.49
CA GLN A 193 8.29 -38.11 21.16
C GLN A 193 7.87 -38.28 22.60
N SER A 194 7.21 -39.41 22.84
CA SER A 194 6.94 -39.98 24.15
C SER A 194 8.22 -40.30 24.89
N GLY A 195 8.42 -39.71 26.05
CA GLY A 195 9.50 -40.02 26.98
C GLY A 195 8.97 -40.20 28.38
N THR A 196 8.75 -41.43 28.81
CA THR A 196 8.50 -41.87 30.17
C THR A 196 9.64 -41.50 31.09
N ALA A 197 9.33 -40.83 32.18
CA ALA A 197 10.22 -40.58 33.30
C ALA A 197 10.35 -41.83 34.19
N THR A 198 11.53 -42.31 34.36
CA THR A 198 11.92 -43.12 35.52
C THR A 198 13.23 -42.63 36.08
N SER A 199 13.21 -42.43 37.38
CA SER A 199 14.29 -42.01 38.25
C SER A 199 15.37 -43.10 38.41
N GLY A 200 16.62 -42.68 38.57
CA GLY A 200 17.61 -43.44 39.36
C GLY A 200 18.97 -43.63 38.72
N GLY A 201 19.97 -42.99 39.30
CA GLY A 201 21.23 -43.60 39.59
C GLY A 201 22.37 -43.62 38.58
N SER A 202 23.33 -42.72 38.80
CA SER A 202 24.81 -43.00 38.84
C SER A 202 25.50 -43.72 37.66
N GLY A 203 26.41 -43.01 37.06
CA GLY A 203 27.71 -43.57 36.61
C GLY A 203 27.92 -43.80 35.12
N GLY A 204 28.71 -42.96 34.51
CA GLY A 204 29.71 -43.42 33.58
C GLY A 204 29.46 -43.32 32.11
N SER A 205 30.35 -42.57 31.48
CA SER A 205 30.81 -42.77 30.11
C SER A 205 30.09 -42.03 28.98
N GLY A 206 30.84 -41.04 28.50
CA GLY A 206 30.49 -40.15 27.40
C GLY A 206 30.07 -40.86 26.09
N LYS A 207 28.96 -40.38 25.55
CA LYS A 207 28.80 -40.35 24.11
C LYS A 207 28.99 -38.89 23.70
N SER A 208 30.15 -38.60 23.12
CA SER A 208 30.43 -37.38 22.42
C SER A 208 29.37 -37.23 21.33
N GLY A 209 28.45 -36.30 21.53
CA GLY A 209 27.74 -35.68 20.41
C GLY A 209 28.84 -35.14 19.51
N LYS A 210 28.88 -35.54 18.23
CA LYS A 210 29.77 -34.94 17.24
C LYS A 210 29.48 -33.45 17.25
N THR A 211 30.38 -32.66 17.87
CA THR A 211 30.43 -31.22 17.62
C THR A 211 30.51 -31.02 16.11
N SER A 212 29.60 -30.29 15.53
CA SER A 212 29.63 -29.98 14.09
C SER A 212 30.95 -29.23 13.81
N ASP A 213 31.59 -29.57 12.69
CA ASP A 213 32.84 -28.90 12.28
C ASP A 213 32.58 -27.42 11.87
N THR A 214 31.30 -26.98 11.87
CA THR A 214 30.83 -25.67 11.41
C THR A 214 29.78 -25.07 12.34
N PRO A 215 30.05 -24.79 13.63
CA PRO A 215 29.04 -24.32 14.58
C PRO A 215 28.49 -22.91 14.26
N ALA A 216 29.30 -21.97 13.74
CA ALA A 216 28.83 -20.63 13.38
C ALA A 216 27.96 -20.67 12.10
N LEU A 217 28.37 -21.47 11.11
CA LEU A 217 27.56 -21.66 9.90
C LEU A 217 26.24 -22.38 10.20
N ASP A 218 26.21 -23.34 11.10
CA ASP A 218 24.97 -24.04 11.50
C ASP A 218 24.03 -23.12 12.31
N LYS A 219 24.57 -22.10 12.98
CA LYS A 219 23.77 -21.11 13.74
C LYS A 219 23.21 -19.99 12.88
N PHE A 220 23.98 -19.49 11.91
CA PHE A 220 23.65 -18.32 11.10
C PHE A 220 23.42 -18.65 9.62
N GLY A 221 23.31 -19.93 9.27
CA GLY A 221 23.11 -20.37 7.90
C GLY A 221 22.08 -21.48 7.78
N PHE A 222 21.45 -21.53 6.61
CA PHE A 222 20.53 -22.59 6.22
C PHE A 222 21.23 -23.54 5.24
N ASP A 223 21.43 -24.82 5.64
CA ASP A 223 22.05 -25.84 4.76
C ASP A 223 21.05 -26.34 3.72
N MET A 224 21.11 -25.78 2.51
CA MET A 224 20.28 -26.17 1.36
C MET A 224 20.52 -27.61 0.94
N THR A 225 21.76 -28.11 1.04
CA THR A 225 22.09 -29.50 0.67
C THR A 225 21.48 -30.49 1.65
N LYS A 226 21.40 -30.14 2.94
CA LYS A 226 20.69 -30.94 3.93
C LYS A 226 19.19 -30.91 3.70
N ALA A 227 18.61 -29.73 3.43
CA ALA A 227 17.20 -29.59 3.09
C ALA A 227 16.83 -30.37 1.81
N ALA A 228 17.71 -30.40 0.81
CA ALA A 228 17.56 -31.20 -0.40
C ALA A 228 17.49 -32.70 -0.10
N ARG A 229 18.33 -33.19 0.83
CA ARG A 229 18.31 -34.65 1.25
C ARG A 229 17.04 -34.98 2.01
N GLU A 230 16.50 -34.05 2.77
CA GLU A 230 15.27 -34.22 3.54
C GLU A 230 14.01 -34.00 2.69
N GLY A 231 14.14 -33.65 1.39
CA GLY A 231 13.02 -33.44 0.48
C GLY A 231 12.22 -32.14 0.75
N ARG A 232 12.82 -31.20 1.49
CA ARG A 232 12.17 -29.93 1.85
C ARG A 232 12.24 -28.84 0.77
N LEU A 233 13.11 -29.02 -0.23
CA LEU A 233 13.24 -28.06 -1.33
C LEU A 233 12.25 -28.35 -2.46
N ASP A 234 11.88 -27.30 -3.17
CA ASP A 234 10.99 -27.42 -4.33
C ASP A 234 11.73 -27.90 -5.58
N PRO A 235 11.06 -28.64 -6.48
CA PRO A 235 11.65 -29.05 -7.74
C PRO A 235 11.84 -27.82 -8.64
N VAL A 236 13.06 -27.61 -9.10
CA VAL A 236 13.42 -26.50 -9.99
C VAL A 236 13.27 -26.94 -11.46
N VAL A 237 12.58 -26.12 -12.26
CA VAL A 237 12.23 -26.38 -13.65
C VAL A 237 12.71 -25.24 -14.55
N GLY A 238 13.15 -25.55 -15.76
CA GLY A 238 13.48 -24.55 -16.79
C GLY A 238 14.76 -23.76 -16.55
N ARG A 239 15.57 -24.14 -15.53
CA ARG A 239 16.83 -23.43 -15.18
C ARG A 239 18.08 -24.28 -15.39
N ASP A 240 17.99 -25.24 -16.29
CA ASP A 240 19.09 -26.18 -16.55
C ASP A 240 20.36 -25.48 -17.02
N THR A 241 20.25 -24.50 -17.88
CA THR A 241 21.36 -23.72 -18.45
C THR A 241 22.07 -22.88 -17.40
N GLU A 242 21.34 -22.21 -16.53
CA GLU A 242 21.91 -21.39 -15.46
C GLU A 242 22.56 -22.24 -14.38
N ILE A 243 21.93 -23.36 -13.98
CA ILE A 243 22.51 -24.29 -13.00
C ILE A 243 23.78 -24.92 -13.56
N GLU A 244 23.80 -25.31 -14.84
CA GLU A 244 24.98 -25.83 -15.49
C GLU A 244 26.12 -24.80 -15.58
N ARG A 245 25.74 -23.53 -15.85
CA ARG A 245 26.67 -22.41 -15.86
C ARG A 245 27.25 -22.14 -14.45
N LEU A 246 26.44 -22.21 -13.40
CA LEU A 246 26.94 -22.13 -12.02
C LEU A 246 27.94 -23.24 -11.73
N ALA A 247 27.61 -24.48 -12.05
CA ALA A 247 28.48 -25.63 -11.83
C ALA A 247 29.82 -25.51 -12.61
N GLN A 248 29.78 -24.98 -13.84
CA GLN A 248 30.97 -24.69 -14.61
C GLN A 248 31.86 -23.64 -13.95
N ILE A 249 31.30 -22.54 -13.48
CA ILE A 249 32.04 -21.47 -12.84
C ILE A 249 32.65 -21.95 -11.52
N LEU A 250 31.89 -22.61 -10.67
CA LEU A 250 32.35 -23.17 -9.40
C LEU A 250 33.49 -24.20 -9.58
N SER A 251 33.54 -24.87 -10.72
CA SER A 251 34.60 -25.84 -11.05
C SER A 251 35.89 -25.19 -11.55
N ARG A 252 35.96 -23.87 -11.75
CA ARG A 252 37.16 -23.15 -12.22
C ARG A 252 38.23 -23.07 -11.15
N ARG A 253 39.50 -22.97 -11.57
CA ARG A 253 40.61 -22.74 -10.65
C ARG A 253 40.68 -21.29 -10.13
N LYS A 254 40.25 -20.32 -10.94
CA LYS A 254 40.23 -18.87 -10.60
C LYS A 254 38.93 -18.29 -11.11
N LYS A 255 38.45 -17.22 -10.48
CA LYS A 255 37.14 -16.60 -10.73
C LYS A 255 36.02 -17.62 -10.62
N ASN A 256 36.02 -18.37 -9.54
CA ASN A 256 35.11 -19.47 -9.24
C ASN A 256 33.90 -19.06 -8.39
N ASN A 257 33.63 -17.76 -8.26
CA ASN A 257 32.48 -17.23 -7.55
C ASN A 257 31.47 -16.68 -8.56
N PRO A 258 30.37 -17.37 -8.86
CA PRO A 258 29.30 -16.84 -9.67
C PRO A 258 28.47 -15.80 -8.94
N VAL A 259 27.93 -14.83 -9.66
CA VAL A 259 26.88 -13.92 -9.18
C VAL A 259 25.71 -13.96 -10.15
N LEU A 260 24.53 -14.32 -9.61
CA LEU A 260 23.26 -14.33 -10.31
C LEU A 260 22.72 -12.90 -10.35
N ILE A 261 22.50 -12.38 -11.53
CA ILE A 261 22.01 -11.02 -11.76
C ILE A 261 20.68 -11.10 -12.51
N GLY A 262 19.64 -10.54 -11.94
CA GLY A 262 18.31 -10.52 -12.56
C GLY A 262 17.33 -9.72 -11.71
N ASP A 263 16.20 -9.43 -12.29
CA ASP A 263 15.13 -8.68 -11.62
C ASP A 263 14.58 -9.42 -10.38
N PRO A 264 13.93 -8.73 -9.45
CA PRO A 264 13.22 -9.38 -8.35
C PRO A 264 12.19 -10.40 -8.86
N GLY A 265 12.06 -11.54 -8.17
CA GLY A 265 11.05 -12.55 -8.50
C GLY A 265 11.35 -13.46 -9.70
N VAL A 266 12.55 -13.36 -10.35
CA VAL A 266 12.91 -14.24 -11.48
C VAL A 266 13.40 -15.64 -11.07
N GLY A 267 13.48 -15.93 -9.77
CA GLY A 267 13.88 -17.25 -9.26
C GLY A 267 15.40 -17.44 -9.09
N LYS A 268 16.16 -16.39 -8.73
CA LYS A 268 17.61 -16.47 -8.48
C LYS A 268 17.96 -17.49 -7.39
N SER A 269 17.25 -17.46 -6.26
CA SER A 269 17.47 -18.38 -5.13
C SER A 269 17.09 -19.83 -5.49
N ALA A 270 16.01 -20.02 -6.28
CA ALA A 270 15.61 -21.34 -6.79
C ALA A 270 16.70 -21.99 -7.66
N ILE A 271 17.49 -21.22 -8.42
CA ILE A 271 18.62 -21.79 -9.20
C ILE A 271 19.68 -22.40 -8.28
N VAL A 272 19.93 -21.78 -7.12
CA VAL A 272 20.90 -22.30 -6.12
C VAL A 272 20.33 -23.54 -5.42
N GLU A 273 19.04 -23.55 -5.12
CA GLU A 273 18.34 -24.74 -4.62
C GLU A 273 18.40 -25.90 -5.62
N GLY A 274 18.19 -25.60 -6.92
CA GLY A 274 18.36 -26.56 -8.00
C GLY A 274 19.77 -27.13 -8.09
N LEU A 275 20.79 -26.28 -7.86
CA LEU A 275 22.18 -26.78 -7.76
C LEU A 275 22.35 -27.70 -6.56
N ALA A 276 21.81 -27.38 -5.40
CA ALA A 276 21.87 -28.22 -4.19
C ALA A 276 21.16 -29.59 -4.43
N LEU A 277 19.98 -29.58 -5.09
CA LEU A 277 19.29 -30.80 -5.49
C LEU A 277 20.14 -31.69 -6.45
N ARG A 278 20.79 -31.08 -7.47
CA ARG A 278 21.67 -31.80 -8.40
C ARG A 278 22.93 -32.33 -7.73
N ILE A 279 23.49 -31.63 -6.73
CA ILE A 279 24.62 -32.14 -5.94
C ILE A 279 24.20 -33.41 -5.19
N VAL A 280 23.05 -33.40 -4.53
CA VAL A 280 22.52 -34.56 -3.79
C VAL A 280 22.22 -35.73 -4.74
N GLN A 281 21.65 -35.45 -5.90
CA GLN A 281 21.36 -36.44 -6.95
C GLN A 281 22.60 -36.90 -7.73
N ARG A 282 23.78 -36.32 -7.46
CA ARG A 282 25.05 -36.58 -8.19
C ARG A 282 24.97 -36.27 -9.68
N LYS A 283 24.13 -35.32 -10.10
CA LYS A 283 23.96 -34.86 -11.49
C LYS A 283 24.79 -33.61 -11.79
N VAL A 284 25.99 -33.53 -11.22
CA VAL A 284 26.96 -32.43 -11.39
C VAL A 284 28.35 -32.98 -11.61
N SER A 285 29.35 -32.12 -11.87
CA SER A 285 30.75 -32.50 -11.95
C SER A 285 31.23 -33.16 -10.65
N ARG A 286 32.12 -34.15 -10.78
CA ARG A 286 32.71 -34.89 -9.63
C ARG A 286 33.33 -33.96 -8.57
N ILE A 287 33.80 -32.77 -8.95
CA ILE A 287 34.38 -31.78 -8.05
C ILE A 287 33.35 -31.27 -7.05
N LEU A 288 32.06 -31.28 -7.41
CA LEU A 288 30.97 -30.77 -6.59
C LEU A 288 30.21 -31.83 -5.79
N PHE A 289 30.52 -33.16 -5.94
CA PHE A 289 29.75 -34.25 -5.32
C PHE A 289 29.62 -34.17 -3.79
N ASN A 290 30.65 -33.69 -3.11
CA ASN A 290 30.69 -33.65 -1.65
C ASN A 290 30.53 -32.21 -1.12
N LYS A 291 30.21 -31.25 -1.98
CA LYS A 291 30.03 -29.85 -1.54
C LYS A 291 28.71 -29.67 -0.80
N ARG A 292 28.75 -28.81 0.20
CA ARG A 292 27.57 -28.32 0.95
C ARG A 292 27.30 -26.89 0.51
N VAL A 293 26.04 -26.57 0.19
CA VAL A 293 25.60 -25.22 -0.11
C VAL A 293 24.85 -24.68 1.12
N ILE A 294 25.38 -23.60 1.69
CA ILE A 294 24.82 -22.98 2.89
C ILE A 294 24.43 -21.55 2.55
N SER A 295 23.16 -21.21 2.72
CA SER A 295 22.64 -19.84 2.60
C SER A 295 22.91 -19.08 3.89
N LEU A 296 23.50 -17.89 3.79
CA LEU A 296 23.83 -17.04 4.94
C LEU A 296 22.62 -16.16 5.31
N ASP A 297 22.21 -16.20 6.58
CA ASP A 297 21.20 -15.31 7.14
C ASP A 297 21.87 -14.04 7.69
N LEU A 298 22.02 -13.03 6.84
CA LEU A 298 22.61 -11.74 7.23
C LEU A 298 21.75 -10.98 8.25
N PRO A 299 20.42 -10.87 8.08
CA PRO A 299 19.55 -10.26 9.09
C PRO A 299 19.67 -10.92 10.46
N GLY A 300 19.69 -12.25 10.52
CA GLY A 300 19.89 -13.00 11.77
C GLY A 300 21.25 -12.77 12.43
N MET A 301 22.28 -12.47 11.62
CA MET A 301 23.62 -12.13 12.15
C MET A 301 23.67 -10.72 12.75
N VAL A 302 22.87 -9.79 12.27
CA VAL A 302 22.75 -8.41 12.79
C VAL A 302 21.82 -8.38 14.00
N ALA A 303 20.77 -9.19 13.99
CA ALA A 303 19.79 -9.25 15.08
C ALA A 303 20.44 -9.61 16.43
N GLY A 304 20.07 -8.87 17.48
CA GLY A 304 20.59 -9.07 18.85
C GLY A 304 22.04 -8.61 19.07
N THR A 305 22.67 -7.93 18.12
CA THR A 305 23.96 -7.29 18.34
C THR A 305 23.77 -5.89 18.94
N LYS A 306 24.14 -5.69 20.21
CA LYS A 306 24.11 -4.36 20.86
C LYS A 306 25.29 -3.47 20.42
N TYR A 307 26.38 -4.08 19.99
CA TYR A 307 27.61 -3.41 19.59
C TYR A 307 28.11 -3.93 18.25
N ARG A 308 28.61 -3.05 17.41
CA ARG A 308 29.18 -3.33 16.09
C ARG A 308 30.23 -4.43 16.09
N GLY A 309 31.11 -4.46 17.07
CA GLY A 309 32.16 -5.48 17.19
C GLY A 309 31.64 -6.91 17.29
N GLN A 310 30.42 -7.11 17.80
CA GLN A 310 29.81 -8.44 17.87
C GLN A 310 29.42 -8.97 16.48
N PHE A 311 28.95 -8.10 15.58
CA PHE A 311 28.65 -8.46 14.18
C PHE A 311 29.94 -8.81 13.42
N GLU A 312 31.00 -8.01 13.61
CA GLU A 312 32.31 -8.26 13.01
C GLU A 312 32.90 -9.60 13.49
N GLU A 313 32.75 -9.91 14.77
CA GLU A 313 33.19 -11.19 15.37
C GLU A 313 32.41 -12.38 14.78
N ARG A 314 31.08 -12.26 14.58
CA ARG A 314 30.25 -13.30 13.97
C ARG A 314 30.66 -13.55 12.51
N ILE A 315 30.84 -12.50 11.70
CA ILE A 315 31.33 -12.63 10.31
C ILE A 315 32.71 -13.27 10.29
N LYS A 316 33.62 -12.84 11.15
CA LYS A 316 34.98 -13.40 11.24
C LYS A 316 34.91 -14.90 11.56
N ALA A 317 34.10 -15.32 12.51
CA ALA A 317 33.92 -16.73 12.84
C ALA A 317 33.41 -17.53 11.62
N VAL A 318 32.44 -17.02 10.86
CA VAL A 318 31.94 -17.64 9.63
C VAL A 318 33.05 -17.75 8.56
N VAL A 319 33.85 -16.69 8.34
CA VAL A 319 34.95 -16.69 7.39
C VAL A 319 36.02 -17.69 7.78
N ASP A 320 36.37 -17.77 9.07
CA ASP A 320 37.37 -18.70 9.61
C ASP A 320 36.89 -20.16 9.48
N GLU A 321 35.59 -20.44 9.66
CA GLU A 321 35.01 -21.77 9.43
C GLU A 321 35.02 -22.15 7.94
N LEU A 322 34.65 -21.23 7.04
CA LEU A 322 34.68 -21.42 5.60
C LEU A 322 36.09 -21.71 5.09
N SER A 323 37.08 -20.98 5.59
CA SER A 323 38.50 -21.17 5.22
C SER A 323 39.05 -22.56 5.67
N LYS A 324 38.52 -23.11 6.77
CA LYS A 324 38.88 -24.45 7.25
C LYS A 324 38.14 -25.57 6.52
N ASN A 325 36.95 -25.27 5.96
CA ASN A 325 36.07 -26.24 5.30
C ASN A 325 35.88 -25.92 3.81
N PRO A 326 36.84 -26.27 2.93
CA PRO A 326 36.80 -25.95 1.52
C PRO A 326 35.63 -26.64 0.78
N ASP A 327 34.92 -27.56 1.42
CA ASP A 327 33.76 -28.26 0.87
C ASP A 327 32.44 -27.52 1.06
N VAL A 328 32.47 -26.35 1.70
CA VAL A 328 31.32 -25.48 1.85
C VAL A 328 31.32 -24.41 0.77
N ILE A 329 30.16 -24.23 0.10
CA ILE A 329 29.86 -23.13 -0.80
C ILE A 329 28.88 -22.23 -0.10
N LEU A 330 29.28 -20.96 0.11
CA LEU A 330 28.43 -19.97 0.73
C LEU A 330 27.48 -19.37 -0.32
N PHE A 331 26.19 -19.36 -0.05
CA PHE A 331 25.22 -18.60 -0.82
C PHE A 331 24.84 -17.32 -0.07
N ILE A 332 24.89 -16.19 -0.75
CA ILE A 332 24.54 -14.87 -0.22
C ILE A 332 23.47 -14.30 -1.11
N ASP A 333 22.25 -14.31 -0.61
CA ASP A 333 21.17 -13.57 -1.25
C ASP A 333 21.33 -12.08 -0.96
N GLU A 334 20.88 -11.24 -1.88
CA GLU A 334 21.09 -9.78 -1.79
C GLU A 334 22.56 -9.40 -1.50
N LEU A 335 23.50 -9.90 -2.32
CA LEU A 335 24.93 -9.69 -2.15
C LEU A 335 25.33 -8.23 -1.92
N HIS A 336 24.55 -7.28 -2.44
CA HIS A 336 24.76 -5.84 -2.27
C HIS A 336 24.64 -5.39 -0.81
N THR A 337 23.88 -6.08 0.03
CA THR A 337 23.70 -5.76 1.44
C THR A 337 25.00 -5.89 2.24
N ILE A 338 25.89 -6.77 1.82
CA ILE A 338 27.21 -6.94 2.45
C ILE A 338 28.09 -5.70 2.26
N VAL A 339 27.96 -5.00 1.12
CA VAL A 339 28.76 -3.82 0.80
C VAL A 339 28.24 -2.58 1.53
N GLY A 340 26.93 -2.55 1.85
CA GLY A 340 26.26 -1.43 2.52
C GLY A 340 26.08 -1.56 4.04
N ALA A 341 26.41 -2.70 4.63
CA ALA A 341 26.12 -3.01 6.04
C ALA A 341 26.91 -2.16 7.08
N GLY A 342 27.38 -0.99 6.71
CA GLY A 342 28.19 -0.15 7.60
C GLY A 342 27.94 1.35 7.55
N GLY A 343 26.84 1.79 7.02
CA GLY A 343 26.14 3.11 7.04
C GLY A 343 26.84 4.44 7.40
N ALA A 344 28.14 4.51 7.71
CA ALA A 344 28.84 5.78 7.94
C ALA A 344 30.16 5.82 7.16
N PRO A 345 30.57 6.98 6.60
CA PRO A 345 31.87 7.13 5.94
C PRO A 345 33.00 6.77 6.87
N GLY A 346 33.76 5.72 6.54
CA GLY A 346 34.88 5.21 7.38
C GLY A 346 34.59 3.92 8.14
N SER A 347 33.41 3.30 7.96
CA SER A 347 33.06 2.02 8.58
C SER A 347 33.66 0.84 7.80
N MET A 348 34.18 -0.19 8.51
CA MET A 348 34.61 -1.42 7.86
C MET A 348 33.39 -2.24 7.47
N ASP A 349 33.11 -2.31 6.15
CA ASP A 349 32.03 -3.11 5.59
C ASP A 349 32.30 -4.62 5.75
N ALA A 350 31.26 -5.42 5.94
CA ALA A 350 31.36 -6.87 5.93
C ALA A 350 32.08 -7.41 4.68
N ALA A 351 31.94 -6.70 3.56
CA ALA A 351 32.68 -6.94 2.32
C ALA A 351 34.19 -6.92 2.52
N ASN A 352 34.72 -5.99 3.32
CA ASN A 352 36.15 -5.87 3.55
C ASN A 352 36.73 -7.07 4.34
N MET A 353 35.92 -7.75 5.13
CA MET A 353 36.31 -8.98 5.84
C MET A 353 36.30 -10.21 4.93
N LEU A 354 35.36 -10.28 3.98
CA LEU A 354 35.27 -11.36 3.01
C LEU A 354 36.27 -11.21 1.85
N LYS A 355 36.63 -9.99 1.45
CA LYS A 355 37.55 -9.70 0.32
C LYS A 355 38.88 -10.46 0.39
N PRO A 356 39.60 -10.54 1.52
CA PRO A 356 40.85 -11.29 1.59
C PRO A 356 40.67 -12.79 1.33
N ALA A 357 39.66 -13.42 1.92
CA ALA A 357 39.38 -14.84 1.77
C ALA A 357 38.93 -15.19 0.33
N LEU A 358 38.05 -14.36 -0.26
CA LEU A 358 37.66 -14.46 -1.68
C LEU A 358 38.86 -14.24 -2.63
N SER A 359 39.77 -13.33 -2.24
CA SER A 359 40.95 -13.02 -3.05
C SER A 359 41.96 -14.16 -3.10
N ARG A 360 42.15 -14.85 -1.98
CA ARG A 360 43.02 -16.02 -1.87
C ARG A 360 42.41 -17.28 -2.43
N GLY A 361 41.06 -17.27 -2.69
CA GLY A 361 40.32 -18.44 -3.15
C GLY A 361 40.08 -19.47 -2.07
N GLU A 362 40.17 -19.06 -0.82
CA GLU A 362 39.91 -19.90 0.37
C GLU A 362 38.41 -20.17 0.56
N VAL A 363 37.58 -19.27 0.06
CA VAL A 363 36.11 -19.32 0.15
C VAL A 363 35.52 -19.35 -1.25
N GLN A 364 34.56 -20.25 -1.48
CA GLN A 364 33.69 -20.26 -2.63
C GLN A 364 32.33 -19.64 -2.27
N CYS A 365 31.89 -18.70 -3.08
CA CYS A 365 30.65 -17.95 -2.84
C CYS A 365 29.79 -17.88 -4.10
N ILE A 366 28.47 -18.03 -3.95
CA ILE A 366 27.45 -17.71 -4.94
C ILE A 366 26.75 -16.45 -4.42
N GLY A 367 26.70 -15.41 -5.22
CA GLY A 367 25.93 -14.20 -4.91
C GLY A 367 24.66 -14.13 -5.74
N ALA A 368 23.61 -13.50 -5.22
CA ALA A 368 22.43 -13.10 -5.97
C ALA A 368 22.16 -11.60 -5.74
N THR A 369 21.79 -10.86 -6.78
CA THR A 369 21.49 -9.42 -6.70
C THR A 369 20.73 -8.96 -7.93
N THR A 370 20.23 -7.72 -7.92
CA THR A 370 19.67 -7.07 -9.12
C THR A 370 20.77 -6.41 -9.97
N LEU A 371 20.46 -6.07 -11.20
CA LEU A 371 21.43 -5.42 -12.10
C LEU A 371 21.85 -4.02 -11.60
N ASP A 372 20.90 -3.27 -11.10
CA ASP A 372 21.15 -1.90 -10.63
C ASP A 372 21.98 -1.90 -9.33
N GLU A 373 21.66 -2.77 -8.40
CA GLU A 373 22.43 -2.95 -7.15
C GLU A 373 23.84 -3.48 -7.43
N TYR A 374 23.95 -4.40 -8.43
CA TYR A 374 25.27 -4.88 -8.87
C TYR A 374 26.13 -3.72 -9.37
N ARG A 375 25.59 -2.85 -10.23
CA ARG A 375 26.31 -1.68 -10.78
C ARG A 375 26.65 -0.67 -9.67
N GLN A 376 25.74 -0.42 -8.75
CA GLN A 376 25.93 0.59 -7.70
C GLN A 376 26.95 0.17 -6.64
N ASN A 377 26.95 -1.10 -6.24
CA ASN A 377 27.67 -1.56 -5.05
C ASN A 377 28.84 -2.49 -5.38
N ILE A 378 28.77 -3.33 -6.40
CA ILE A 378 29.78 -4.35 -6.68
C ILE A 378 30.68 -3.95 -7.84
N GLU A 379 30.14 -3.40 -8.93
CA GLU A 379 30.93 -3.01 -10.11
C GLU A 379 31.87 -1.82 -9.81
N LYS A 380 31.49 -0.94 -8.90
CA LYS A 380 32.34 0.18 -8.45
C LYS A 380 33.54 -0.29 -7.63
N ASP A 381 33.43 -1.47 -7.00
CA ASP A 381 34.53 -2.08 -6.27
C ASP A 381 35.30 -3.06 -7.16
N GLY A 382 36.36 -2.57 -7.79
CA GLY A 382 37.17 -3.37 -8.72
C GLY A 382 37.83 -4.62 -8.10
N ALA A 383 37.90 -4.72 -6.76
CA ALA A 383 38.40 -5.91 -6.09
C ALA A 383 37.32 -7.02 -6.06
N LEU A 384 36.07 -6.69 -5.83
CA LEU A 384 34.93 -7.62 -5.88
C LEU A 384 34.59 -7.99 -7.31
N GLU A 385 34.49 -7.03 -8.23
CA GLU A 385 34.15 -7.28 -9.63
C GLU A 385 35.08 -8.33 -10.29
N ARG A 386 36.39 -8.27 -10.02
CA ARG A 386 37.36 -9.24 -10.55
C ARG A 386 37.21 -10.64 -9.98
N ARG A 387 36.43 -10.82 -8.91
CA ARG A 387 36.28 -12.12 -8.22
C ARG A 387 34.99 -12.82 -8.58
N PHE A 388 33.94 -12.05 -8.90
CA PHE A 388 32.64 -12.57 -9.30
C PHE A 388 32.52 -12.72 -10.82
N GLN A 389 31.87 -13.81 -11.24
CA GLN A 389 31.50 -14.05 -12.65
C GLN A 389 30.00 -13.87 -12.83
N LYS A 390 29.62 -12.91 -13.65
CA LYS A 390 28.20 -12.59 -13.92
C LYS A 390 27.48 -13.75 -14.61
N VAL A 391 26.30 -14.10 -14.13
CA VAL A 391 25.30 -15.00 -14.73
C VAL A 391 23.99 -14.26 -14.78
N MET A 392 23.52 -13.93 -15.97
CA MET A 392 22.25 -13.25 -16.15
C MET A 392 21.12 -14.25 -15.98
N VAL A 393 20.07 -13.83 -15.27
CA VAL A 393 18.85 -14.62 -15.03
C VAL A 393 17.67 -13.80 -15.55
N GLU A 394 17.07 -14.29 -16.63
CA GLU A 394 15.91 -13.67 -17.25
C GLU A 394 14.59 -14.21 -16.64
N PRO A 395 13.47 -13.47 -16.69
CA PRO A 395 12.16 -13.99 -16.34
C PRO A 395 11.82 -15.25 -17.14
N THR A 396 11.09 -16.18 -16.55
CA THR A 396 10.58 -17.37 -17.25
C THR A 396 9.49 -16.99 -18.24
N SER A 397 9.37 -17.77 -19.33
CA SER A 397 8.25 -17.66 -20.25
C SER A 397 6.93 -18.15 -19.59
N PRO A 398 5.75 -17.73 -20.10
CA PRO A 398 4.46 -18.24 -19.62
C PRO A 398 4.36 -19.76 -19.62
N ASP A 399 4.84 -20.42 -20.70
CA ASP A 399 4.81 -21.87 -20.83
C ASP A 399 5.70 -22.57 -19.79
N GLU A 400 6.92 -22.07 -19.58
CA GLU A 400 7.82 -22.56 -18.54
C GLU A 400 7.23 -22.34 -17.14
N THR A 401 6.59 -21.18 -16.91
CA THR A 401 5.92 -20.87 -15.66
C THR A 401 4.77 -21.84 -15.38
N LEU A 402 3.98 -22.17 -16.39
CA LEU A 402 2.91 -23.18 -16.26
C LEU A 402 3.46 -24.55 -15.88
N GLU A 403 4.60 -24.94 -16.46
CA GLU A 403 5.27 -26.21 -16.09
C GLU A 403 5.80 -26.17 -14.65
N ILE A 404 6.33 -25.04 -14.20
CA ILE A 404 6.73 -24.82 -12.80
C ILE A 404 5.52 -25.02 -11.88
N LEU A 405 4.41 -24.32 -12.14
CA LEU A 405 3.19 -24.43 -11.33
C LEU A 405 2.68 -25.87 -11.24
N ARG A 406 2.66 -26.62 -12.35
CA ARG A 406 2.25 -28.04 -12.36
C ARG A 406 3.11 -28.93 -11.47
N ARG A 407 4.41 -28.65 -11.39
CA ARG A 407 5.32 -29.45 -10.55
C ARG A 407 5.33 -29.07 -9.09
N VAL A 408 4.94 -27.84 -8.77
CA VAL A 408 4.86 -27.36 -7.38
C VAL A 408 3.46 -27.58 -6.81
N LYS A 409 2.45 -27.77 -7.65
CA LYS A 409 1.05 -27.96 -7.35
C LYS A 409 0.79 -28.81 -6.11
N GLU A 410 1.33 -30.05 -6.09
CA GLU A 410 1.10 -31.01 -5.01
C GLU A 410 1.49 -30.48 -3.62
N LYS A 411 2.55 -29.66 -3.54
CA LYS A 411 2.99 -29.07 -2.27
C LYS A 411 2.05 -27.97 -1.79
N TYR A 412 1.55 -27.13 -2.70
CA TYR A 412 0.58 -26.09 -2.37
C TYR A 412 -0.80 -26.71 -2.04
N GLU A 413 -1.20 -27.78 -2.73
CA GLU A 413 -2.40 -28.56 -2.41
C GLU A 413 -2.33 -29.16 -1.01
N ALA A 414 -1.17 -29.71 -0.62
CA ALA A 414 -0.95 -30.23 0.72
C ALA A 414 -0.90 -29.13 1.78
N HIS A 415 -0.35 -27.94 1.44
CA HIS A 415 -0.23 -26.82 2.39
C HIS A 415 -1.57 -26.17 2.70
N HIS A 416 -2.37 -25.90 1.66
CA HIS A 416 -3.67 -25.21 1.81
C HIS A 416 -4.85 -26.19 1.93
N ASN A 417 -4.61 -27.49 1.86
CA ASN A 417 -5.66 -28.51 1.87
C ASN A 417 -6.73 -28.29 0.78
N VAL A 418 -6.33 -27.96 -0.43
CA VAL A 418 -7.18 -27.68 -1.60
C VAL A 418 -6.73 -28.54 -2.80
N ASN A 419 -7.54 -28.55 -3.86
CA ASN A 419 -7.17 -29.14 -5.15
C ASN A 419 -7.20 -28.05 -6.23
N TYR A 420 -6.12 -27.87 -7.00
CA TYR A 420 -6.11 -26.93 -8.13
C TYR A 420 -6.49 -27.64 -9.42
N THR A 421 -7.35 -27.03 -10.23
CA THR A 421 -7.62 -27.51 -11.60
C THR A 421 -6.50 -27.08 -12.55
N ASP A 422 -6.36 -27.75 -13.69
CA ASP A 422 -5.39 -27.30 -14.71
C ASP A 422 -5.78 -25.96 -15.33
N GLU A 423 -7.10 -25.67 -15.38
CA GLU A 423 -7.64 -24.37 -15.78
C GLU A 423 -7.21 -23.27 -14.80
N ALA A 424 -7.25 -23.54 -13.48
CA ALA A 424 -6.79 -22.60 -12.46
C ALA A 424 -5.29 -22.29 -12.59
N LEU A 425 -4.45 -23.32 -12.82
CA LEU A 425 -3.01 -23.10 -13.04
C LEU A 425 -2.75 -22.23 -14.27
N LYS A 426 -3.48 -22.49 -15.36
CA LYS A 426 -3.39 -21.68 -16.57
C LYS A 426 -3.89 -20.26 -16.32
N ALA A 427 -4.99 -20.10 -15.59
CA ALA A 427 -5.51 -18.80 -15.19
C ALA A 427 -4.50 -18.01 -14.34
N CYS A 428 -3.76 -18.65 -13.41
CA CYS A 428 -2.69 -17.99 -12.64
C CYS A 428 -1.63 -17.37 -13.57
N VAL A 429 -1.25 -18.07 -14.65
CA VAL A 429 -0.26 -17.54 -15.60
C VAL A 429 -0.86 -16.46 -16.49
N ASP A 430 -1.96 -16.75 -17.18
CA ASP A 430 -2.56 -15.87 -18.17
C ASP A 430 -3.03 -14.56 -17.57
N LEU A 431 -3.66 -14.62 -16.36
CA LEU A 431 -4.19 -13.44 -15.70
C LEU A 431 -3.07 -12.59 -15.08
N THR A 432 -2.05 -13.20 -14.48
CA THR A 432 -0.93 -12.43 -13.92
C THR A 432 -0.03 -11.87 -15.02
N GLU A 433 0.12 -12.54 -16.17
CA GLU A 433 0.79 -11.96 -17.34
C GLU A 433 0.10 -10.67 -17.78
N ARG A 434 -1.22 -10.73 -17.87
CA ARG A 434 -2.04 -9.63 -18.40
C ARG A 434 -2.25 -8.48 -17.41
N TYR A 435 -2.36 -8.79 -16.11
CA TYR A 435 -2.84 -7.83 -15.11
C TYR A 435 -1.80 -7.40 -14.08
N VAL A 436 -0.73 -8.17 -13.87
CA VAL A 436 0.36 -7.87 -12.92
C VAL A 436 1.61 -7.53 -13.70
N SER A 437 1.90 -6.21 -13.84
CA SER A 437 3.03 -5.70 -14.64
C SER A 437 4.25 -5.28 -13.79
N ASP A 438 4.09 -5.15 -12.49
CA ASP A 438 5.13 -4.71 -11.56
C ASP A 438 6.01 -5.84 -11.03
N ARG A 439 5.68 -7.10 -11.32
CA ARG A 439 6.39 -8.31 -10.92
C ARG A 439 6.71 -9.21 -12.10
N ASN A 440 7.72 -10.05 -11.93
CA ASN A 440 8.21 -10.95 -12.96
C ASN A 440 7.73 -12.38 -12.73
N PHE A 441 7.72 -13.17 -13.81
CA PHE A 441 7.58 -14.62 -13.73
C PHE A 441 8.84 -15.29 -13.19
N PRO A 442 8.72 -16.39 -12.41
CA PRO A 442 7.49 -17.11 -12.03
C PRO A 442 6.77 -16.56 -10.79
N ASP A 443 7.37 -15.62 -10.06
CA ASP A 443 6.95 -15.16 -8.73
C ASP A 443 5.47 -14.73 -8.71
N LYS A 444 5.06 -13.84 -9.61
CA LYS A 444 3.67 -13.34 -9.68
C LYS A 444 2.61 -14.43 -9.89
N ALA A 445 2.96 -15.52 -10.60
CA ALA A 445 2.03 -16.62 -10.81
C ALA A 445 1.99 -17.57 -9.61
N LEU A 446 3.12 -17.74 -8.92
CA LEU A 446 3.21 -18.48 -7.66
C LEU A 446 2.45 -17.76 -6.55
N ASP A 447 2.58 -16.45 -6.44
CA ASP A 447 1.81 -15.64 -5.49
C ASP A 447 0.30 -15.78 -5.72
N ALA A 448 -0.15 -15.72 -6.98
CA ALA A 448 -1.56 -15.90 -7.31
C ALA A 448 -2.07 -17.31 -6.96
N LEU A 449 -1.24 -18.34 -7.15
CA LEU A 449 -1.56 -19.72 -6.77
C LEU A 449 -1.69 -19.86 -5.25
N ASP A 450 -0.72 -19.32 -4.51
CA ASP A 450 -0.64 -19.37 -3.05
C ASP A 450 -1.82 -18.64 -2.42
N GLU A 451 -2.10 -17.41 -2.86
CA GLU A 451 -3.20 -16.59 -2.35
C GLU A 451 -4.56 -17.21 -2.69
N ALA A 452 -4.72 -17.83 -3.88
CA ALA A 452 -5.95 -18.51 -4.26
C ALA A 452 -6.23 -19.74 -3.37
N GLY A 453 -5.22 -20.53 -3.07
CA GLY A 453 -5.32 -21.66 -2.14
C GLY A 453 -5.67 -21.21 -0.73
N SER A 454 -4.92 -20.24 -0.22
CA SER A 454 -5.14 -19.66 1.11
C SER A 454 -6.56 -19.11 1.28
N ARG A 455 -7.05 -18.35 0.30
CA ARG A 455 -8.39 -17.77 0.33
C ARG A 455 -9.48 -18.82 0.37
N VAL A 456 -9.39 -19.84 -0.50
CA VAL A 456 -10.38 -20.94 -0.53
C VAL A 456 -10.36 -21.69 0.78
N HIS A 457 -9.18 -21.96 1.32
CA HIS A 457 -9.03 -22.60 2.64
C HIS A 457 -9.72 -21.79 3.75
N ILE A 458 -9.42 -20.49 3.88
CA ILE A 458 -9.99 -19.64 4.93
C ILE A 458 -11.50 -19.47 4.78
N THR A 459 -12.01 -19.36 3.56
CA THR A 459 -13.46 -19.13 3.33
C THR A 459 -14.31 -20.35 3.70
N HIS A 460 -13.75 -21.55 3.64
CA HIS A 460 -14.47 -22.80 3.88
C HIS A 460 -14.22 -23.44 5.27
N ILE A 461 -13.29 -22.89 6.05
CA ILE A 461 -13.09 -23.36 7.42
C ILE A 461 -14.22 -22.82 8.30
N VAL A 462 -15.18 -23.69 8.62
CA VAL A 462 -16.17 -23.45 9.67
C VAL A 462 -15.80 -24.32 10.86
N VAL A 463 -15.46 -23.69 11.98
CA VAL A 463 -15.18 -24.43 13.22
C VAL A 463 -16.47 -25.07 13.70
N PRO A 464 -16.52 -26.40 13.96
CA PRO A 464 -17.71 -27.05 14.48
C PRO A 464 -18.10 -26.48 15.86
N GLU A 465 -19.37 -26.25 16.08
CA GLU A 465 -19.92 -25.77 17.39
C GLU A 465 -19.46 -26.61 18.58
N GLN A 466 -19.18 -27.90 18.38
CA GLN A 466 -18.68 -28.78 19.41
C GLN A 466 -17.31 -28.39 19.93
N ILE A 467 -16.41 -27.95 19.03
CA ILE A 467 -15.07 -27.49 19.40
C ILE A 467 -15.16 -26.16 20.14
N GLU A 468 -15.98 -25.21 19.66
CA GLU A 468 -16.21 -23.94 20.36
C GLU A 468 -16.77 -24.13 21.77
N LYS A 469 -17.71 -25.06 21.95
CA LYS A 469 -18.29 -25.40 23.28
C LYS A 469 -17.23 -25.99 24.21
N LEU A 470 -16.42 -26.94 23.71
CA LEU A 470 -15.35 -27.54 24.51
C LEU A 470 -14.26 -26.53 24.87
N GLU A 471 -13.94 -25.57 24.01
CA GLU A 471 -13.01 -24.46 24.32
C GLU A 471 -13.59 -23.52 25.38
N GLN A 472 -14.86 -23.17 25.29
CA GLN A 472 -15.55 -22.37 26.33
C GLN A 472 -15.62 -23.09 27.68
N GLU A 473 -15.97 -24.37 27.70
CA GLU A 473 -16.00 -25.17 28.93
C GLU A 473 -14.62 -25.31 29.56
N LEU A 474 -13.57 -25.44 28.74
CA LEU A 474 -12.18 -25.53 29.20
C LEU A 474 -11.73 -24.22 29.82
N ASP A 475 -12.07 -23.09 29.23
CA ASP A 475 -11.79 -21.74 29.74
C ASP A 475 -12.53 -21.50 31.08
N GLU A 476 -13.81 -21.88 31.18
CA GLU A 476 -14.58 -21.76 32.41
C GLU A 476 -13.98 -22.63 33.53
N THR A 477 -13.59 -23.88 33.22
CA THR A 477 -12.99 -24.81 34.19
C THR A 477 -11.61 -24.29 34.65
N SER A 478 -10.83 -23.68 33.72
CA SER A 478 -9.55 -23.07 34.03
C SER A 478 -9.69 -21.84 34.95
N GLN A 479 -10.69 -21.00 34.71
CA GLN A 479 -11.02 -19.85 35.58
C GLN A 479 -11.48 -20.31 36.97
N GLN A 480 -12.36 -21.33 37.05
CA GLN A 480 -12.81 -21.90 38.31
C GLN A 480 -11.67 -22.52 39.13
N LYS A 481 -10.73 -23.23 38.46
CA LYS A 481 -9.50 -23.75 39.08
C LYS A 481 -8.65 -22.66 39.68
N LEU A 482 -8.44 -21.56 38.96
CA LEU A 482 -7.68 -20.41 39.46
C LEU A 482 -8.38 -19.72 40.64
N ALA A 483 -9.71 -19.62 40.60
CA ALA A 483 -10.49 -19.09 41.73
C ALA A 483 -10.42 -19.97 42.97
N ALA A 484 -10.54 -21.30 42.82
CA ALA A 484 -10.38 -22.26 43.89
C ALA A 484 -8.96 -22.24 44.50
N ALA A 485 -7.91 -22.11 43.66
CA ALA A 485 -6.56 -22.00 44.12
C ALA A 485 -6.31 -20.70 44.92
N ARG A 486 -6.90 -19.57 44.50
CA ARG A 486 -6.87 -18.30 45.25
C ARG A 486 -7.61 -18.37 46.58
N ALA A 487 -8.69 -19.16 46.63
CA ALA A 487 -9.48 -19.40 47.86
C ALA A 487 -8.82 -20.44 48.77
N GLN A 488 -7.65 -21.00 48.41
CA GLN A 488 -6.91 -22.07 49.13
C GLN A 488 -7.73 -23.37 49.28
N ASP A 489 -8.72 -23.60 48.44
CA ASP A 489 -9.48 -24.86 48.38
C ASP A 489 -8.76 -25.82 47.42
N PHE A 490 -7.75 -26.52 47.96
CA PHE A 490 -6.87 -27.41 47.21
C PHE A 490 -7.62 -28.70 46.75
N GLU A 491 -8.66 -29.14 47.44
CA GLU A 491 -9.42 -30.33 47.07
C GLU A 491 -10.31 -30.04 45.81
N LEU A 492 -10.96 -28.90 45.80
CA LEU A 492 -11.70 -28.41 44.63
C LEU A 492 -10.76 -28.12 43.45
N ALA A 493 -9.63 -27.49 43.71
CA ALA A 493 -8.64 -27.19 42.65
C ALA A 493 -8.06 -28.47 42.02
N ALA A 494 -7.84 -29.53 42.79
CA ALA A 494 -7.41 -30.84 42.29
C ALA A 494 -8.49 -31.51 41.40
N SER A 495 -9.75 -31.50 41.84
CA SER A 495 -10.84 -32.05 41.02
C SER A 495 -11.05 -31.29 39.70
N LEU A 496 -10.94 -29.97 39.75
CA LEU A 496 -11.03 -29.11 38.54
C LEU A 496 -9.84 -29.32 37.59
N ARG A 497 -8.64 -29.59 38.10
CA ARG A 497 -7.48 -29.96 37.28
C ARG A 497 -7.68 -31.28 36.54
N ASP A 498 -8.26 -32.30 37.21
CA ASP A 498 -8.55 -33.58 36.58
C ASP A 498 -9.66 -33.44 35.50
N ARG A 499 -10.62 -32.53 35.70
CA ARG A 499 -11.63 -32.17 34.71
C ARG A 499 -11.03 -31.45 33.55
N GLU A 500 -10.20 -30.43 33.78
CA GLU A 500 -9.46 -29.70 32.73
C GLU A 500 -8.62 -30.63 31.86
N THR A 501 -7.90 -31.60 32.47
CA THR A 501 -7.09 -32.57 31.74
C THR A 501 -7.95 -33.48 30.85
N ARG A 502 -9.16 -33.87 31.29
CA ARG A 502 -10.07 -34.64 30.45
C ARG A 502 -10.65 -33.81 29.30
N GLN A 503 -11.14 -32.62 29.59
CA GLN A 503 -11.68 -31.71 28.57
C GLN A 503 -10.62 -31.36 27.53
N ARG A 504 -9.35 -31.18 27.95
CA ARG A 504 -8.24 -30.94 27.03
C ARG A 504 -7.98 -32.09 26.09
N LYS A 505 -8.12 -33.33 26.59
CA LYS A 505 -7.96 -34.54 25.79
C LYS A 505 -9.14 -34.72 24.81
N GLU A 506 -10.35 -34.48 25.25
CA GLU A 506 -11.56 -34.52 24.41
C GLU A 506 -11.49 -33.43 23.30
N LEU A 507 -11.00 -32.25 23.62
CA LEU A 507 -10.77 -31.18 22.65
C LEU A 507 -9.70 -31.59 21.61
N GLU A 508 -8.62 -32.20 22.05
CA GLU A 508 -7.55 -32.69 21.17
C GLU A 508 -8.07 -33.79 20.21
N GLU A 509 -8.87 -34.73 20.74
CA GLU A 509 -9.48 -35.79 19.94
C GLU A 509 -10.50 -35.21 18.93
N ALA A 510 -11.31 -34.23 19.35
CA ALA A 510 -12.27 -33.56 18.49
C ALA A 510 -11.57 -32.76 17.39
N LYS A 511 -10.47 -32.04 17.71
CA LYS A 511 -9.65 -31.33 16.73
C LYS A 511 -9.01 -32.29 15.70
N GLN A 512 -8.47 -33.42 16.15
CA GLN A 512 -7.88 -34.42 15.26
C GLN A 512 -8.93 -35.04 14.34
N SER A 513 -10.15 -35.32 14.84
CA SER A 513 -11.22 -35.84 13.98
C SER A 513 -11.67 -34.81 12.93
N TRP A 514 -11.76 -33.55 13.32
CA TRP A 514 -12.09 -32.46 12.42
C TRP A 514 -11.01 -32.23 11.35
N GLU A 515 -9.72 -32.25 11.72
CA GLU A 515 -8.62 -32.20 10.76
C GLU A 515 -8.69 -33.35 9.75
N GLN A 516 -9.00 -34.58 10.18
CA GLN A 516 -9.18 -35.73 9.29
C GLN A 516 -10.40 -35.61 8.37
N GLU A 517 -11.46 -34.91 8.80
CA GLU A 517 -12.63 -34.61 7.98
C GLU A 517 -12.30 -33.55 6.93
N LEU A 518 -11.60 -32.49 7.31
CA LEU A 518 -11.11 -31.45 6.40
C LEU A 518 -10.17 -32.02 5.33
N ASP A 519 -9.30 -32.97 5.68
CA ASP A 519 -8.42 -33.62 4.72
C ASP A 519 -9.18 -34.48 3.68
N LYS A 520 -10.39 -34.96 4.01
CA LYS A 520 -11.22 -35.74 3.06
C LYS A 520 -12.03 -34.86 2.12
N ASP A 521 -12.40 -33.66 2.55
CA ASP A 521 -13.25 -32.72 1.79
C ASP A 521 -12.45 -31.53 1.25
N ARG A 522 -11.42 -31.81 0.44
CA ARG A 522 -10.60 -30.79 -0.18
C ARG A 522 -11.39 -29.98 -1.19
N GLN A 523 -11.46 -28.69 -0.95
CA GLN A 523 -12.12 -27.75 -1.87
C GLN A 523 -11.32 -27.56 -3.17
N THR A 524 -12.04 -27.37 -4.27
CA THR A 524 -11.41 -27.16 -5.57
C THR A 524 -11.25 -25.67 -5.86
N VAL A 525 -10.03 -25.29 -6.25
CA VAL A 525 -9.69 -23.97 -6.78
C VAL A 525 -9.84 -24.01 -8.30
N ASP A 526 -10.80 -23.26 -8.81
CA ASP A 526 -11.09 -23.08 -10.24
C ASP A 526 -10.54 -21.75 -10.77
N ASP A 527 -10.69 -21.50 -12.05
CA ASP A 527 -10.29 -20.27 -12.73
C ASP A 527 -11.03 -19.02 -12.22
N ASP A 528 -12.30 -19.16 -11.81
CA ASP A 528 -13.09 -18.07 -11.25
C ASP A 528 -12.49 -17.59 -9.91
N LYS A 529 -12.07 -18.49 -9.04
CA LYS A 529 -11.43 -18.17 -7.76
C LYS A 529 -10.07 -17.51 -7.94
N VAL A 530 -9.28 -17.99 -8.91
CA VAL A 530 -8.03 -17.33 -9.29
C VAL A 530 -8.29 -15.91 -9.82
N ALA A 531 -9.33 -15.76 -10.64
CA ALA A 531 -9.74 -14.46 -11.16
C ALA A 531 -10.12 -13.48 -10.04
N GLU A 532 -10.80 -13.96 -8.99
CA GLU A 532 -11.12 -13.16 -7.81
C GLU A 532 -9.87 -12.68 -7.09
N VAL A 533 -8.86 -13.53 -6.94
CA VAL A 533 -7.61 -13.19 -6.28
C VAL A 533 -6.82 -12.17 -7.10
N VAL A 534 -6.65 -12.40 -8.41
CA VAL A 534 -5.97 -11.45 -9.29
C VAL A 534 -6.69 -10.09 -9.31
N ALA A 535 -8.03 -10.09 -9.20
CA ALA A 535 -8.80 -8.86 -9.06
C ALA A 535 -8.48 -8.09 -7.76
N MET A 536 -8.32 -8.79 -6.64
CA MET A 536 -7.92 -8.16 -5.38
C MET A 536 -6.50 -7.62 -5.43
N MET A 537 -5.55 -8.41 -5.98
CA MET A 537 -4.14 -8.00 -6.13
C MET A 537 -4.00 -6.74 -6.99
N THR A 538 -4.82 -6.61 -8.03
CA THR A 538 -4.69 -5.55 -9.05
C THR A 538 -5.70 -4.43 -8.93
N GLY A 539 -6.76 -4.62 -8.13
CA GLY A 539 -7.91 -3.71 -8.06
C GLY A 539 -8.82 -3.74 -9.30
N VAL A 540 -8.62 -4.70 -10.20
CA VAL A 540 -9.48 -4.90 -11.38
C VAL A 540 -10.69 -5.76 -10.98
N PRO A 541 -11.95 -5.33 -11.22
CA PRO A 541 -13.12 -6.10 -10.82
C PRO A 541 -13.19 -7.50 -11.48
N THR A 542 -13.48 -8.54 -10.68
CA THR A 542 -13.59 -9.95 -11.09
C THR A 542 -14.52 -10.20 -12.25
N GLN A 543 -15.68 -9.54 -12.27
CA GLN A 543 -16.68 -9.64 -13.34
C GLN A 543 -16.16 -9.30 -14.76
N ARG A 544 -14.91 -8.82 -14.85
CA ARG A 544 -14.24 -8.47 -16.10
C ARG A 544 -13.26 -9.53 -16.59
N ILE A 545 -12.83 -10.38 -15.70
CA ILE A 545 -11.86 -11.42 -16.00
C ILE A 545 -12.58 -12.61 -16.61
N ALA A 546 -13.83 -12.86 -16.22
CA ALA A 546 -14.68 -13.91 -16.74
C ALA A 546 -15.51 -13.45 -17.98
N GLN A 547 -16.01 -14.37 -18.74
CA GLN A 547 -16.66 -14.32 -20.06
C GLN A 547 -17.70 -13.20 -20.35
N ALA A 548 -18.06 -12.35 -19.38
CA ALA A 548 -19.05 -11.29 -19.52
C ALA A 548 -18.54 -10.01 -20.24
N GLU A 549 -17.23 -9.89 -20.52
CA GLU A 549 -16.65 -8.63 -21.06
C GLU A 549 -17.22 -8.29 -22.45
N GLY A 550 -17.43 -9.28 -23.30
CA GLY A 550 -17.97 -9.06 -24.64
C GLY A 550 -19.37 -8.49 -24.65
N SER A 551 -20.28 -8.95 -23.79
CA SER A 551 -21.66 -8.45 -23.72
C SER A 551 -21.73 -7.03 -23.13
N ARG A 552 -20.84 -6.68 -22.20
CA ARG A 552 -20.73 -5.33 -21.62
C ARG A 552 -20.18 -4.33 -22.65
N LEU A 553 -19.14 -4.72 -23.40
CA LEU A 553 -18.58 -3.88 -24.45
C LEU A 553 -19.62 -3.58 -25.55
N LEU A 554 -20.51 -4.51 -25.87
CA LEU A 554 -21.63 -4.27 -26.79
C LEU A 554 -22.65 -3.25 -26.25
N LYS A 555 -22.96 -3.29 -24.94
CA LYS A 555 -23.90 -2.37 -24.27
C LYS A 555 -23.29 -1.01 -23.89
N MET A 556 -21.96 -0.86 -24.01
CA MET A 556 -21.23 0.35 -23.62
C MET A 556 -21.78 1.60 -24.33
N GLY A 557 -22.07 1.51 -25.62
CA GLY A 557 -22.60 2.62 -26.41
C GLY A 557 -23.90 3.18 -25.85
N ASP A 558 -24.85 2.30 -25.56
CA ASP A 558 -26.19 2.69 -25.08
C ASP A 558 -26.13 3.26 -23.66
N SER A 559 -25.29 2.66 -22.78
CA SER A 559 -25.09 3.17 -21.43
C SER A 559 -24.45 4.57 -21.42
N LEU A 560 -23.45 4.81 -22.27
CA LEU A 560 -22.81 6.12 -22.37
C LEU A 560 -23.75 7.18 -22.97
N LYS A 561 -24.59 6.84 -23.97
CA LYS A 561 -25.59 7.74 -24.49
C LYS A 561 -26.65 8.17 -23.47
N GLY A 562 -27.01 7.28 -22.55
CA GLY A 562 -27.88 7.63 -21.44
C GLY A 562 -27.25 8.58 -20.40
N SER A 563 -25.93 8.67 -20.36
CA SER A 563 -25.19 9.51 -19.38
C SER A 563 -24.62 10.80 -19.99
N VAL A 564 -24.31 10.79 -21.30
CA VAL A 564 -23.70 11.93 -22.02
C VAL A 564 -24.60 12.28 -23.20
N ILE A 565 -25.38 13.35 -23.04
CA ILE A 565 -26.42 13.75 -23.98
C ILE A 565 -25.84 14.61 -25.12
N GLY A 566 -26.35 14.42 -26.34
CA GLY A 566 -26.07 15.26 -27.50
C GLY A 566 -24.70 15.03 -28.15
N GLN A 567 -24.01 13.91 -27.82
CA GLN A 567 -22.70 13.58 -28.39
C GLN A 567 -22.65 12.16 -28.99
N ASP A 568 -23.72 11.71 -29.65
CA ASP A 568 -23.86 10.33 -30.14
C ASP A 568 -22.73 9.90 -31.07
N GLU A 569 -22.31 10.77 -32.01
CA GLU A 569 -21.23 10.48 -32.95
C GLU A 569 -19.86 10.31 -32.21
N ALA A 570 -19.60 11.18 -31.25
CA ALA A 570 -18.38 11.10 -30.44
C ALA A 570 -18.32 9.81 -29.61
N ILE A 571 -19.46 9.45 -28.99
CA ILE A 571 -19.60 8.20 -28.21
C ILE A 571 -19.42 7.00 -29.14
N ALA A 572 -20.10 6.95 -30.29
CA ALA A 572 -20.01 5.82 -31.20
C ALA A 572 -18.59 5.57 -31.71
N LYS A 573 -17.83 6.61 -32.06
CA LYS A 573 -16.44 6.50 -32.50
C LYS A 573 -15.53 6.01 -31.35
N THR A 574 -15.66 6.61 -30.16
CA THR A 574 -14.88 6.21 -28.99
C THR A 574 -15.11 4.73 -28.64
N VAL A 575 -16.39 4.32 -28.54
CA VAL A 575 -16.78 2.95 -28.21
C VAL A 575 -16.25 1.96 -29.25
N LYS A 576 -16.41 2.26 -30.54
CA LYS A 576 -15.92 1.39 -31.62
C LYS A 576 -14.40 1.20 -31.57
N ALA A 577 -13.65 2.24 -31.28
CA ALA A 577 -12.20 2.17 -31.16
C ALA A 577 -11.79 1.34 -29.92
N ILE A 578 -12.45 1.52 -28.76
CA ILE A 578 -12.21 0.73 -27.56
C ILE A 578 -12.54 -0.75 -27.80
N GLN A 579 -13.70 -1.04 -28.43
CA GLN A 579 -14.10 -2.41 -28.78
C GLN A 579 -13.06 -3.10 -29.66
N ARG A 580 -12.59 -2.41 -30.72
CA ARG A 580 -11.56 -2.94 -31.64
C ARG A 580 -10.28 -3.34 -30.92
N ASN A 581 -9.87 -2.55 -29.93
CA ASN A 581 -8.64 -2.80 -29.19
C ASN A 581 -8.79 -3.93 -28.17
N ARG A 582 -9.94 -4.00 -27.51
CA ARG A 582 -10.22 -5.05 -26.52
C ARG A 582 -10.39 -6.45 -27.13
N ILE A 583 -10.79 -6.54 -28.38
CA ILE A 583 -10.88 -7.83 -29.12
C ILE A 583 -9.46 -8.31 -29.56
N GLY A 584 -8.40 -7.56 -29.31
CA GLY A 584 -7.03 -7.96 -29.66
C GLY A 584 -6.61 -7.65 -31.10
N LEU A 585 -7.33 -6.77 -31.81
CA LEU A 585 -6.97 -6.37 -33.18
C LEU A 585 -5.90 -5.29 -33.25
N LYS A 586 -5.49 -4.72 -32.11
CA LYS A 586 -4.40 -3.73 -32.00
C LYS A 586 -3.15 -4.40 -31.41
N ASP A 587 -2.00 -3.83 -31.69
CA ASP A 587 -0.73 -4.20 -31.12
C ASP A 587 -0.77 -4.17 -29.57
N PRO A 588 -0.54 -5.29 -28.87
CA PRO A 588 -0.63 -5.36 -27.42
C PRO A 588 0.45 -4.54 -26.69
N SER A 589 1.48 -4.08 -27.41
CA SER A 589 2.52 -3.22 -26.85
C SER A 589 2.07 -1.77 -26.64
N LYS A 590 0.92 -1.35 -27.21
CA LYS A 590 0.42 0.03 -27.19
C LYS A 590 -0.71 0.22 -26.18
N PRO A 591 -0.99 1.47 -25.73
CA PRO A 591 -2.16 1.77 -24.89
C PRO A 591 -3.47 1.28 -25.51
N ILE A 592 -4.50 0.96 -24.70
CA ILE A 592 -5.83 0.53 -25.15
C ILE A 592 -6.41 1.52 -26.17
N GLY A 593 -6.25 2.83 -25.92
CA GLY A 593 -6.72 3.85 -26.85
C GLY A 593 -6.09 5.20 -26.57
N VAL A 594 -5.80 5.94 -27.64
CA VAL A 594 -5.29 7.30 -27.57
C VAL A 594 -6.25 8.19 -28.36
N PHE A 595 -7.00 9.04 -27.67
CA PHE A 595 -8.05 9.87 -28.25
C PHE A 595 -7.77 11.35 -28.06
N MET A 596 -8.09 12.14 -29.08
CA MET A 596 -8.10 13.59 -28.98
C MET A 596 -9.53 14.11 -29.08
N PHE A 597 -10.07 14.69 -28.01
CA PHE A 597 -11.41 15.26 -27.92
C PHE A 597 -11.36 16.75 -28.24
N LEU A 598 -11.94 17.15 -29.36
CA LEU A 598 -11.97 18.51 -29.85
C LEU A 598 -13.37 19.12 -29.73
N GLY A 599 -13.43 20.39 -29.41
CA GLY A 599 -14.68 21.12 -29.39
C GLY A 599 -14.72 22.27 -28.40
N PRO A 600 -15.79 23.04 -28.36
CA PRO A 600 -15.97 24.17 -27.46
C PRO A 600 -15.90 23.74 -25.98
N THR A 601 -15.75 24.73 -25.10
CA THR A 601 -15.81 24.49 -23.65
C THR A 601 -17.24 24.13 -23.24
N GLY A 602 -17.42 23.23 -22.27
CA GLY A 602 -18.72 22.90 -21.68
C GLY A 602 -19.61 21.98 -22.51
N VAL A 603 -19.08 21.29 -23.55
CA VAL A 603 -19.85 20.34 -24.38
C VAL A 603 -19.80 18.89 -23.92
N GLY A 604 -19.12 18.60 -22.78
CA GLY A 604 -19.08 17.27 -22.18
C GLY A 604 -17.81 16.45 -22.42
N LYS A 605 -16.71 17.01 -22.97
CA LYS A 605 -15.44 16.29 -23.22
C LYS A 605 -14.91 15.57 -21.97
N THR A 606 -14.67 16.31 -20.89
CA THR A 606 -14.18 15.78 -19.60
C THR A 606 -15.23 14.84 -18.95
N HIS A 607 -16.54 15.11 -19.16
CA HIS A 607 -17.61 14.27 -18.65
C HIS A 607 -17.64 12.89 -19.32
N LEU A 608 -17.47 12.83 -20.65
CA LEU A 608 -17.36 11.56 -21.37
C LEU A 608 -16.14 10.76 -20.89
N ALA A 609 -14.98 11.39 -20.69
CA ALA A 609 -13.80 10.71 -20.16
C ALA A 609 -14.06 10.10 -18.77
N LYS A 610 -14.75 10.85 -17.89
CA LYS A 610 -15.16 10.36 -16.56
C LYS A 610 -16.10 9.16 -16.67
N LYS A 611 -17.13 9.23 -17.54
CA LYS A 611 -18.09 8.14 -17.73
C LYS A 611 -17.46 6.89 -18.37
N ILE A 612 -16.46 7.06 -19.23
CA ILE A 612 -15.65 5.96 -19.76
C ILE A 612 -14.88 5.28 -18.63
N ALA A 613 -14.23 6.06 -17.73
CA ALA A 613 -13.51 5.52 -16.56
C ALA A 613 -14.46 4.76 -15.62
N GLU A 614 -15.59 5.34 -15.26
CA GLU A 614 -16.62 4.69 -14.44
C GLU A 614 -17.15 3.40 -15.08
N TYR A 615 -17.44 3.42 -16.39
CA TYR A 615 -17.98 2.26 -17.09
C TYR A 615 -16.94 1.14 -17.22
N LEU A 616 -15.73 1.47 -17.66
CA LEU A 616 -14.67 0.49 -17.89
C LEU A 616 -13.98 0.04 -16.60
N PHE A 617 -13.79 0.90 -15.61
CA PHE A 617 -12.98 0.61 -14.42
C PHE A 617 -13.76 0.63 -13.09
N VAL A 618 -15.08 0.79 -13.15
CA VAL A 618 -16.06 0.73 -12.03
C VAL A 618 -15.78 1.73 -10.89
N SER A 619 -14.62 2.36 -10.86
CA SER A 619 -14.25 3.35 -9.86
C SER A 619 -14.08 4.73 -10.49
N PRO A 620 -14.71 5.78 -9.95
CA PRO A 620 -14.44 7.14 -10.38
C PRO A 620 -12.97 7.56 -10.18
N ASP A 621 -12.28 6.91 -9.27
CA ASP A 621 -10.86 7.11 -8.97
C ASP A 621 -9.91 6.56 -10.05
N SER A 622 -10.43 5.76 -10.99
CA SER A 622 -9.66 5.29 -12.15
C SER A 622 -9.44 6.38 -13.22
N LEU A 623 -9.91 7.61 -12.97
CA LEU A 623 -9.62 8.76 -13.80
C LEU A 623 -8.41 9.54 -13.25
N ILE A 624 -7.28 9.44 -13.94
CA ILE A 624 -6.09 10.26 -13.67
C ILE A 624 -6.19 11.54 -14.48
N ARG A 625 -6.61 12.64 -13.86
CA ARG A 625 -6.71 13.94 -14.51
C ARG A 625 -5.46 14.77 -14.27
N MET A 626 -4.93 15.33 -15.36
CA MET A 626 -3.80 16.27 -15.39
C MET A 626 -4.21 17.50 -16.20
N ASP A 627 -4.11 18.69 -15.62
CA ASP A 627 -4.35 19.96 -16.32
C ASP A 627 -3.05 20.45 -16.95
N MET A 628 -3.00 20.50 -18.27
CA MET A 628 -1.79 20.86 -18.98
C MET A 628 -1.43 22.35 -18.89
N SER A 629 -2.32 23.18 -18.36
CA SER A 629 -1.99 24.56 -18.01
C SER A 629 -0.96 24.68 -16.87
N GLU A 630 -0.79 23.65 -16.05
CA GLU A 630 0.25 23.59 -15.01
C GLU A 630 1.63 23.20 -15.58
N TYR A 631 1.69 22.72 -16.83
CA TYR A 631 2.89 22.18 -17.49
C TYR A 631 3.29 22.99 -18.72
N MET A 632 3.15 24.30 -18.65
CA MET A 632 3.51 25.24 -19.72
C MET A 632 5.02 25.51 -19.80
N GLU A 633 5.72 25.36 -18.69
CA GLU A 633 7.15 25.66 -18.59
C GLU A 633 7.99 24.40 -18.57
N LYS A 634 9.22 24.48 -19.11
CA LYS A 634 10.11 23.32 -19.25
C LYS A 634 10.40 22.61 -17.94
N PHE A 635 10.62 23.36 -16.86
CA PHE A 635 10.92 22.74 -15.54
C PHE A 635 9.71 22.03 -14.93
N THR A 636 8.48 22.42 -15.28
CA THR A 636 7.29 21.75 -14.78
C THR A 636 7.06 20.37 -15.42
N VAL A 637 7.64 20.14 -16.61
CA VAL A 637 7.56 18.84 -17.31
C VAL A 637 8.26 17.74 -16.50
N SER A 638 9.34 18.06 -15.81
CA SER A 638 10.02 17.11 -14.93
C SER A 638 9.14 16.62 -13.78
N ARG A 639 8.12 17.36 -13.35
CA ARG A 639 7.14 16.91 -12.35
C ARG A 639 6.24 15.78 -12.86
N LEU A 640 6.08 15.60 -14.18
CA LEU A 640 5.31 14.48 -14.74
C LEU A 640 6.06 13.16 -14.63
N VAL A 641 7.39 13.17 -14.83
CA VAL A 641 8.23 11.97 -14.93
C VAL A 641 9.14 11.80 -13.71
N GLY A 642 9.35 12.87 -12.95
CA GLY A 642 10.26 12.97 -11.81
C GLY A 642 11.44 13.90 -12.09
N ALA A 643 11.99 14.51 -11.02
CA ALA A 643 13.13 15.38 -11.12
C ALA A 643 14.43 14.59 -11.39
N PRO A 644 15.41 15.14 -12.12
CA PRO A 644 16.72 14.51 -12.30
C PRO A 644 17.47 14.36 -10.97
N PRO A 645 18.44 13.43 -10.89
CA PRO A 645 19.27 13.27 -9.69
C PRO A 645 19.92 14.58 -9.24
N GLY A 646 19.82 14.90 -7.97
CA GLY A 646 20.38 16.10 -7.37
C GLY A 646 19.45 17.32 -7.31
N TYR A 647 18.23 17.21 -7.83
CA TYR A 647 17.20 18.25 -7.70
C TYR A 647 16.19 17.92 -6.62
N VAL A 648 15.60 18.95 -5.99
CA VAL A 648 14.55 18.80 -4.98
C VAL A 648 13.35 18.06 -5.59
N GLY A 649 12.84 17.03 -4.90
CA GLY A 649 11.72 16.18 -5.36
C GLY A 649 12.16 14.96 -6.19
N TYR A 650 13.44 14.61 -6.27
CA TYR A 650 13.91 13.41 -6.97
C TYR A 650 13.33 12.12 -6.37
N GLU A 651 13.21 12.03 -5.03
CA GLU A 651 12.70 10.85 -4.33
C GLU A 651 11.16 10.71 -4.43
N GLU A 652 10.44 11.79 -4.69
CA GLU A 652 8.96 11.77 -4.78
C GLU A 652 8.43 11.11 -6.07
N GLY A 653 9.29 10.91 -7.07
CA GLY A 653 8.89 10.39 -8.38
C GLY A 653 8.03 11.37 -9.19
N GLY A 654 7.61 10.97 -10.39
CA GLY A 654 6.78 11.80 -11.26
C GLY A 654 5.29 11.68 -10.96
N GLN A 655 4.58 12.79 -11.00
CA GLN A 655 3.14 12.81 -10.71
C GLN A 655 2.30 11.93 -11.66
N LEU A 656 2.63 11.88 -12.94
CA LEU A 656 1.94 11.04 -13.91
C LEU A 656 2.40 9.58 -13.74
N THR A 657 3.69 9.36 -13.68
CA THR A 657 4.28 8.01 -13.60
C THR A 657 3.87 7.28 -12.32
N GLU A 658 3.88 7.95 -11.16
CA GLU A 658 3.45 7.35 -9.89
C GLU A 658 1.95 7.05 -9.85
N LYS A 659 1.09 7.95 -10.38
CA LYS A 659 -0.36 7.71 -10.45
C LYS A 659 -0.69 6.50 -11.34
N VAL A 660 -0.04 6.38 -12.51
CA VAL A 660 -0.23 5.25 -13.41
C VAL A 660 0.35 3.96 -12.83
N ARG A 661 1.52 4.02 -12.18
CA ARG A 661 2.11 2.86 -11.49
C ARG A 661 1.19 2.29 -10.43
N ARG A 662 0.56 3.16 -9.64
CA ARG A 662 -0.42 2.73 -8.61
C ARG A 662 -1.73 2.24 -9.20
N ARG A 663 -2.12 2.73 -10.39
CA ARG A 663 -3.38 2.41 -11.07
C ARG A 663 -3.14 2.15 -12.55
N PRO A 664 -2.58 0.99 -12.91
CA PRO A 664 -2.26 0.67 -14.31
C PRO A 664 -3.50 0.57 -15.20
N TYR A 665 -4.68 0.29 -14.60
CA TYR A 665 -5.98 0.27 -15.26
C TYR A 665 -6.71 1.60 -15.04
N SER A 666 -6.44 2.60 -15.89
CA SER A 666 -6.98 3.94 -15.70
C SER A 666 -7.24 4.65 -17.02
N VAL A 667 -8.07 5.69 -16.96
CA VAL A 667 -8.17 6.69 -18.01
C VAL A 667 -7.28 7.87 -17.64
N VAL A 668 -6.27 8.13 -18.44
CA VAL A 668 -5.39 9.30 -18.30
C VAL A 668 -5.98 10.43 -19.11
N LEU A 669 -6.52 11.44 -18.44
CA LEU A 669 -7.09 12.63 -19.05
C LEU A 669 -6.10 13.79 -18.97
N LEU A 670 -5.61 14.22 -20.13
CA LEU A 670 -4.76 15.39 -20.30
C LEU A 670 -5.64 16.56 -20.78
N ASP A 671 -6.02 17.43 -19.86
CA ASP A 671 -6.95 18.54 -20.15
C ASP A 671 -6.18 19.73 -20.72
N GLU A 672 -6.74 20.39 -21.75
CA GLU A 672 -6.15 21.57 -22.45
C GLU A 672 -4.74 21.32 -23.02
N ILE A 673 -4.56 20.21 -23.74
CA ILE A 673 -3.26 19.72 -24.23
C ILE A 673 -2.49 20.77 -25.07
N GLU A 674 -3.19 21.70 -25.73
CA GLU A 674 -2.59 22.79 -26.50
C GLU A 674 -1.78 23.78 -25.67
N LYS A 675 -1.93 23.76 -24.35
CA LYS A 675 -1.16 24.64 -23.44
C LYS A 675 0.15 24.01 -22.97
N ALA A 676 0.32 22.71 -23.17
CA ALA A 676 1.47 21.97 -22.71
C ALA A 676 2.77 22.43 -23.39
N HIS A 677 3.88 22.37 -22.65
CA HIS A 677 5.22 22.58 -23.22
C HIS A 677 5.52 21.51 -24.30
N PRO A 678 6.28 21.84 -25.36
CA PRO A 678 6.64 20.89 -26.43
C PRO A 678 7.26 19.58 -25.94
N ASP A 679 8.02 19.58 -24.86
CA ASP A 679 8.64 18.39 -24.28
C ASP A 679 7.60 17.37 -23.76
N VAL A 680 6.39 17.81 -23.39
CA VAL A 680 5.29 16.90 -23.01
C VAL A 680 4.87 16.04 -24.20
N PHE A 681 4.85 16.62 -25.41
CA PHE A 681 4.51 15.84 -26.61
C PHE A 681 5.56 14.76 -26.89
N ASN A 682 6.85 15.05 -26.67
CA ASN A 682 7.91 14.07 -26.83
C ASN A 682 7.77 12.89 -25.86
N LEU A 683 7.38 13.15 -24.60
CA LEU A 683 7.07 12.09 -23.63
C LEU A 683 5.87 11.25 -24.06
N LEU A 684 4.80 11.91 -24.54
CA LEU A 684 3.61 11.22 -25.01
C LEU A 684 3.86 10.38 -26.27
N LEU A 685 4.77 10.79 -27.16
CA LEU A 685 5.18 9.97 -28.31
C LEU A 685 5.75 8.62 -27.85
N GLN A 686 6.60 8.61 -26.82
CA GLN A 686 7.13 7.38 -26.27
C GLN A 686 6.01 6.48 -25.71
N VAL A 687 5.06 7.06 -24.96
CA VAL A 687 3.91 6.32 -24.43
C VAL A 687 3.04 5.72 -25.53
N MET A 688 2.77 6.49 -26.60
CA MET A 688 1.91 6.06 -27.71
C MET A 688 2.55 4.97 -28.57
N ASP A 689 3.88 4.93 -28.68
CA ASP A 689 4.58 3.94 -29.50
C ASP A 689 4.93 2.67 -28.76
N GLU A 690 5.49 2.81 -27.55
CA GLU A 690 6.04 1.68 -26.78
C GLU A 690 5.10 1.26 -25.64
N GLY A 691 4.01 1.98 -25.37
CA GLY A 691 3.11 1.72 -24.25
C GLY A 691 3.77 1.82 -22.87
N ARG A 692 4.91 2.50 -22.78
CA ARG A 692 5.69 2.64 -21.53
C ARG A 692 6.38 3.99 -21.44
N LEU A 693 6.67 4.43 -20.23
CA LEU A 693 7.42 5.65 -19.95
C LEU A 693 8.48 5.36 -18.89
N THR A 694 9.71 5.77 -19.12
CA THR A 694 10.77 5.62 -18.12
C THR A 694 10.77 6.85 -17.22
N ASP A 695 10.71 6.64 -15.91
CA ASP A 695 10.76 7.72 -14.92
C ASP A 695 12.20 8.16 -14.62
N SER A 696 12.35 9.20 -13.79
CA SER A 696 13.66 9.74 -13.37
C SER A 696 14.50 8.74 -12.58
N LEU A 697 13.89 7.72 -11.97
CA LEU A 697 14.55 6.64 -11.24
C LEU A 697 14.97 5.48 -12.15
N GLY A 698 14.72 5.57 -13.47
CA GLY A 698 15.01 4.52 -14.43
C GLY A 698 13.96 3.40 -14.50
N ARG A 699 12.85 3.51 -13.75
CA ARG A 699 11.79 2.50 -13.74
C ARG A 699 10.92 2.66 -14.98
N LYS A 700 10.57 1.54 -15.62
CA LYS A 700 9.67 1.50 -16.79
C LYS A 700 8.23 1.37 -16.31
N ILE A 701 7.46 2.42 -16.49
CA ILE A 701 6.05 2.47 -16.11
C ILE A 701 5.19 2.04 -17.30
N ASP A 702 4.32 1.07 -17.10
CA ASP A 702 3.47 0.47 -18.13
C ASP A 702 2.17 1.26 -18.32
N PHE A 703 1.91 1.67 -19.57
CA PHE A 703 0.69 2.36 -20.02
C PHE A 703 -0.18 1.50 -20.94
N LYS A 704 0.16 0.23 -21.18
CA LYS A 704 -0.56 -0.64 -22.13
C LYS A 704 -2.04 -0.81 -21.75
N ASN A 705 -2.33 -0.82 -20.47
CA ASN A 705 -3.68 -0.99 -19.94
C ASN A 705 -4.41 0.34 -19.69
N THR A 706 -3.83 1.48 -20.13
CA THR A 706 -4.46 2.80 -19.99
C THR A 706 -5.20 3.22 -21.24
N ILE A 707 -6.18 4.11 -21.07
CA ILE A 707 -6.81 4.88 -22.15
C ILE A 707 -6.37 6.34 -21.99
N ILE A 708 -5.70 6.88 -23.00
CA ILE A 708 -5.22 8.28 -22.97
C ILE A 708 -6.23 9.14 -23.71
N ILE A 709 -6.78 10.13 -23.02
CA ILE A 709 -7.72 11.10 -23.58
C ILE A 709 -7.11 12.50 -23.43
N MET A 710 -6.92 13.17 -24.55
CA MET A 710 -6.44 14.56 -24.61
C MET A 710 -7.62 15.46 -24.98
N THR A 711 -7.89 16.52 -24.22
CA THR A 711 -8.92 17.49 -24.60
C THR A 711 -8.28 18.75 -25.16
N SER A 712 -8.92 19.36 -26.15
CA SER A 712 -8.44 20.61 -26.73
C SER A 712 -9.60 21.50 -27.19
N ASN A 713 -9.34 22.82 -27.15
CA ASN A 713 -10.22 23.86 -27.63
C ASN A 713 -9.73 24.45 -28.97
N VAL A 714 -8.68 23.90 -29.58
CA VAL A 714 -8.11 24.37 -30.85
C VAL A 714 -9.17 24.33 -31.95
N GLY A 715 -9.24 25.40 -32.72
CA GLY A 715 -10.20 25.55 -33.81
C GLY A 715 -11.54 26.16 -33.39
N SER A 716 -11.95 26.15 -32.13
CA SER A 716 -13.22 26.71 -31.71
C SER A 716 -13.32 28.24 -31.83
N ARG A 717 -12.22 28.96 -31.65
CA ARG A 717 -12.16 30.43 -31.90
C ARG A 717 -12.21 30.74 -33.40
N GLN A 718 -11.48 30.00 -34.22
CA GLN A 718 -11.43 30.17 -35.66
C GLN A 718 -12.75 29.84 -36.35
N LEU A 719 -13.53 28.91 -35.83
CA LEU A 719 -14.91 28.63 -36.28
C LEU A 719 -15.83 29.83 -36.04
N LYS A 720 -15.67 30.54 -34.93
CA LYS A 720 -16.43 31.77 -34.63
C LYS A 720 -16.06 32.91 -35.55
N ASP A 721 -14.76 33.10 -35.83
CA ASP A 721 -14.25 34.16 -36.70
C ASP A 721 -14.69 33.92 -38.17
N PHE A 722 -14.82 32.64 -38.56
CA PHE A 722 -15.28 32.27 -39.91
C PHE A 722 -16.76 32.56 -40.12
N GLY A 723 -17.60 32.48 -39.07
CA GLY A 723 -19.03 32.80 -39.10
C GLY A 723 -19.34 34.30 -39.02
N SER A 724 -18.38 35.14 -38.59
CA SER A 724 -18.54 36.61 -38.45
C SER A 724 -17.87 37.43 -39.54
N GLY A 725 -17.32 36.80 -40.59
CA GLY A 725 -16.66 37.50 -41.72
C GLY A 725 -17.62 38.38 -42.53
N VAL A 726 -17.21 39.62 -42.77
CA VAL A 726 -17.94 40.62 -43.55
C VAL A 726 -18.18 40.10 -44.96
N GLY A 727 -19.43 39.70 -45.25
CA GLY A 727 -19.86 39.34 -46.62
C GLY A 727 -20.67 38.07 -46.78
N PHE A 728 -20.76 37.21 -45.77
CA PHE A 728 -21.63 36.00 -45.82
C PHE A 728 -22.82 36.18 -44.88
N LYS A 729 -24.00 36.23 -45.41
CA LYS A 729 -25.26 36.22 -44.66
C LYS A 729 -25.36 34.89 -43.90
N ASN A 730 -25.53 34.96 -42.61
CA ASN A 730 -26.11 34.02 -41.61
C ASN A 730 -26.38 32.57 -42.08
N GLN A 731 -25.42 31.89 -42.71
CA GLN A 731 -25.45 30.43 -42.83
C GLN A 731 -24.45 29.86 -41.89
N GLU A 732 -24.95 29.02 -40.96
CA GLU A 732 -24.09 28.21 -40.13
C GLU A 732 -23.15 27.39 -41.03
N PRO A 733 -21.83 27.35 -40.75
CA PRO A 733 -20.90 26.62 -41.62
C PRO A 733 -21.29 25.16 -41.66
N THR A 734 -21.31 24.57 -42.85
CA THR A 734 -21.59 23.13 -43.00
C THR A 734 -20.57 22.33 -42.20
N ARG A 735 -20.99 21.15 -41.71
CA ARG A 735 -20.12 20.24 -40.92
C ARG A 735 -18.78 19.97 -41.58
N GLU A 736 -18.73 19.86 -42.91
CA GLU A 736 -17.49 19.65 -43.68
C GLU A 736 -16.55 20.87 -43.65
N GLN A 737 -17.08 22.07 -43.73
CA GLN A 737 -16.32 23.32 -43.64
C GLN A 737 -15.73 23.47 -42.20
N SER A 738 -16.53 23.18 -41.19
CA SER A 738 -16.10 23.17 -39.80
C SER A 738 -14.93 22.18 -39.58
N ARG A 739 -15.03 20.97 -40.13
CA ARG A 739 -13.97 19.95 -40.08
C ARG A 739 -12.67 20.43 -40.75
N SER A 740 -12.77 21.09 -41.92
CA SER A 740 -11.58 21.57 -42.62
C SER A 740 -10.86 22.70 -41.89
N VAL A 741 -11.60 23.60 -41.24
CA VAL A 741 -11.03 24.68 -40.41
C VAL A 741 -10.31 24.12 -39.19
N ILE A 742 -10.95 23.18 -38.49
CA ILE A 742 -10.38 22.53 -37.30
C ILE A 742 -9.14 21.73 -37.69
N SER A 743 -9.17 20.97 -38.81
CA SER A 743 -7.99 20.22 -39.28
C SER A 743 -6.81 21.13 -39.59
N LYS A 744 -7.01 22.30 -40.21
CA LYS A 744 -5.96 23.28 -40.42
C LYS A 744 -5.43 23.86 -39.12
N ALA A 745 -6.29 24.09 -38.12
CA ALA A 745 -5.90 24.60 -36.83
C ALA A 745 -5.06 23.56 -36.03
N LEU A 746 -5.44 22.27 -36.11
CA LEU A 746 -4.70 21.17 -35.52
C LEU A 746 -3.28 21.04 -36.11
N ASN A 747 -3.16 21.06 -37.43
CA ASN A 747 -1.86 20.96 -38.09
C ASN A 747 -0.94 22.15 -37.81
N ARG A 748 -1.48 23.27 -37.31
CA ARG A 748 -0.67 24.41 -36.82
C ARG A 748 -0.26 24.28 -35.36
N ALA A 749 -1.11 23.62 -34.55
CA ALA A 749 -0.91 23.49 -33.10
C ALA A 749 -0.03 22.27 -32.74
N PHE A 750 -0.11 21.19 -33.51
CA PHE A 750 0.55 19.93 -33.23
C PHE A 750 1.39 19.45 -34.42
N SER A 751 2.48 18.75 -34.12
CA SER A 751 3.32 18.17 -35.18
C SER A 751 2.56 17.05 -35.92
N PRO A 752 2.77 16.85 -37.23
CA PRO A 752 2.20 15.74 -37.97
C PRO A 752 2.54 14.37 -37.36
N GLU A 753 3.71 14.23 -36.81
CA GLU A 753 4.16 13.01 -36.15
C GLU A 753 3.29 12.66 -34.94
N PHE A 754 2.97 13.64 -34.11
CA PHE A 754 2.10 13.48 -32.95
C PHE A 754 0.68 13.09 -33.35
N LEU A 755 0.10 13.80 -34.34
CA LEU A 755 -1.27 13.54 -34.83
C LEU A 755 -1.43 12.16 -35.46
N ASN A 756 -0.40 11.63 -36.13
CA ASN A 756 -0.42 10.29 -36.74
C ASN A 756 -0.41 9.16 -35.72
N ARG A 757 -0.06 9.42 -34.46
CA ARG A 757 -0.04 8.43 -33.38
C ARG A 757 -1.30 8.43 -32.53
N VAL A 758 -2.17 9.42 -32.71
CA VAL A 758 -3.51 9.44 -32.10
C VAL A 758 -4.42 8.47 -32.85
N ASP A 759 -5.06 7.54 -32.14
CA ASP A 759 -5.93 6.52 -32.74
C ASP A 759 -7.15 7.13 -33.43
N ASP A 760 -7.77 8.14 -32.81
CA ASP A 760 -8.89 8.86 -33.39
C ASP A 760 -9.02 10.29 -32.84
N ILE A 761 -9.42 11.20 -33.73
CA ILE A 761 -9.69 12.60 -33.40
C ILE A 761 -11.21 12.77 -33.39
N ILE A 762 -11.77 12.98 -32.19
CA ILE A 762 -13.21 12.98 -31.94
C ILE A 762 -13.70 14.40 -31.75
N MET A 763 -14.61 14.81 -32.59
CA MET A 763 -15.21 16.15 -32.56
C MET A 763 -16.49 16.13 -31.73
N PHE A 764 -16.61 17.10 -30.83
CA PHE A 764 -17.79 17.37 -30.04
C PHE A 764 -18.55 18.54 -30.64
N ASP A 765 -19.81 18.30 -30.90
CA ASP A 765 -20.71 19.32 -31.43
C ASP A 765 -21.20 20.27 -30.32
N GLN A 766 -21.71 21.44 -30.74
CA GLN A 766 -22.40 22.34 -29.80
C GLN A 766 -23.70 21.69 -29.33
N LEU A 767 -24.03 21.91 -28.07
CA LEU A 767 -25.26 21.36 -27.47
C LEU A 767 -26.48 22.10 -28.01
N SER A 768 -27.50 21.36 -28.44
CA SER A 768 -28.82 21.90 -28.76
C SER A 768 -29.60 22.27 -27.48
N HIS A 769 -30.63 23.12 -27.61
CA HIS A 769 -31.51 23.44 -26.49
C HIS A 769 -32.19 22.20 -25.90
N GLU A 770 -32.61 21.25 -26.75
CA GLU A 770 -33.19 19.96 -26.31
C GLU A 770 -32.22 19.12 -25.50
N ALA A 771 -30.93 19.10 -25.91
CA ALA A 771 -29.91 18.41 -25.18
C ALA A 771 -29.70 18.99 -23.77
N ILE A 772 -29.85 20.32 -23.62
CA ILE A 772 -29.69 21.00 -22.32
C ILE A 772 -30.83 20.63 -21.38
N TYR A 773 -32.05 20.53 -21.83
CA TYR A 773 -33.18 20.04 -21.02
C TYR A 773 -32.93 18.65 -20.48
N SER A 774 -32.46 17.74 -21.34
CA SER A 774 -32.09 16.39 -20.91
C SER A 774 -30.90 16.36 -19.91
N ILE A 775 -29.95 17.31 -20.04
CA ILE A 775 -28.81 17.44 -19.10
C ILE A 775 -29.31 17.92 -17.73
N ILE A 776 -30.28 18.84 -17.67
CA ILE A 776 -30.90 19.31 -16.44
C ILE A 776 -31.51 18.14 -15.67
N ASP A 777 -32.25 17.27 -16.33
CA ASP A 777 -32.87 16.10 -15.69
C ASP A 777 -31.83 15.14 -15.11
N ILE A 778 -30.68 15.01 -15.76
CA ILE A 778 -29.58 14.18 -15.23
C ILE A 778 -28.90 14.84 -14.01
N GLU A 779 -28.59 16.15 -14.08
CA GLU A 779 -27.96 16.89 -12.98
C GLU A 779 -28.88 17.00 -11.76
N LEU A 780 -30.18 17.13 -11.95
CA LEU A 780 -31.15 17.18 -10.87
C LEU A 780 -31.43 15.81 -10.23
N LYS A 781 -31.12 14.70 -10.89
CA LYS A 781 -31.42 13.35 -10.38
C LYS A 781 -30.79 13.09 -9.01
N ASP A 782 -29.53 13.48 -8.83
CA ASP A 782 -28.85 13.31 -7.53
C ASP A 782 -29.32 14.35 -6.50
N PHE A 783 -29.78 15.50 -6.96
CA PHE A 783 -30.40 16.51 -6.12
C PHE A 783 -31.75 16.04 -5.59
N PHE A 784 -32.62 15.48 -6.45
CA PHE A 784 -33.91 14.90 -6.01
C PHE A 784 -33.72 13.82 -4.95
N LYS A 785 -32.76 12.91 -5.12
CA LYS A 785 -32.46 11.89 -4.11
C LYS A 785 -32.04 12.48 -2.76
N ARG A 786 -31.31 13.61 -2.77
CA ARG A 786 -30.92 14.27 -1.52
C ARG A 786 -32.13 14.90 -0.82
N ILE A 787 -33.06 15.47 -1.59
CA ILE A 787 -34.29 16.05 -1.06
C ILE A 787 -35.22 14.95 -0.52
N GLU A 788 -35.35 13.82 -1.26
CA GLU A 788 -36.08 12.64 -0.77
C GLU A 788 -35.51 12.11 0.55
N GLY A 789 -34.18 12.12 0.68
CA GLY A 789 -33.50 11.77 1.94
C GLY A 789 -33.82 12.69 3.12
N LEU A 790 -34.28 13.91 2.87
CA LEU A 790 -34.75 14.88 3.87
C LEU A 790 -36.26 14.76 4.16
N GLY A 791 -36.97 13.85 3.49
CA GLY A 791 -38.40 13.61 3.70
C GLY A 791 -39.32 14.38 2.76
N TYR A 792 -38.78 15.13 1.78
CA TYR A 792 -39.55 15.94 0.85
C TYR A 792 -39.46 15.42 -0.58
N THR A 793 -40.49 15.61 -1.38
CA THR A 793 -40.48 15.34 -2.82
C THR A 793 -40.47 16.65 -3.59
N LEU A 794 -39.50 16.82 -4.50
CA LEU A 794 -39.41 18.03 -5.33
C LEU A 794 -39.93 17.73 -6.73
N GLU A 795 -40.92 18.52 -7.22
CA GLU A 795 -41.42 18.48 -8.58
C GLU A 795 -41.13 19.80 -9.31
N LEU A 796 -40.58 19.72 -10.51
CA LEU A 796 -40.35 20.87 -11.38
C LEU A 796 -41.30 20.86 -12.57
N THR A 797 -41.94 22.00 -12.80
CA THR A 797 -42.72 22.22 -14.03
C THR A 797 -41.79 22.38 -15.24
N ASP A 798 -42.28 22.05 -16.44
CA ASP A 798 -41.51 22.21 -17.68
C ASP A 798 -41.07 23.65 -17.92
N ASP A 799 -41.87 24.62 -17.52
CA ASP A 799 -41.55 26.06 -17.65
C ASP A 799 -40.42 26.45 -16.66
N ALA A 800 -40.37 25.87 -15.47
CA ALA A 800 -39.27 26.06 -14.54
C ALA A 800 -37.96 25.46 -15.10
N LYS A 801 -38.03 24.30 -15.71
CA LYS A 801 -36.87 23.69 -16.40
C LYS A 801 -36.40 24.56 -17.57
N ARG A 802 -37.29 25.10 -18.36
CA ARG A 802 -36.96 26.03 -19.47
C ARG A 802 -36.24 27.28 -18.95
N PHE A 803 -36.76 27.87 -17.89
CA PHE A 803 -36.13 29.06 -17.24
C PHE A 803 -34.71 28.74 -16.80
N ILE A 804 -34.49 27.64 -16.10
CA ILE A 804 -33.13 27.22 -15.65
C ILE A 804 -32.25 26.97 -16.89
N ALA A 805 -32.75 26.35 -17.96
CA ALA A 805 -31.99 26.09 -19.17
C ALA A 805 -31.54 27.41 -19.83
N ASP A 806 -32.47 28.36 -19.99
CA ASP A 806 -32.16 29.63 -20.65
C ASP A 806 -31.17 30.49 -19.85
N LYS A 807 -31.26 30.47 -18.51
CA LYS A 807 -30.30 31.16 -17.63
C LYS A 807 -28.97 30.39 -17.49
N GLY A 808 -28.99 29.07 -17.64
CA GLY A 808 -27.83 28.17 -17.49
C GLY A 808 -27.07 27.89 -18.78
N TYR A 809 -27.59 28.28 -19.93
CA TYR A 809 -26.94 28.10 -21.23
C TYR A 809 -26.24 29.36 -21.72
N ASP A 810 -25.00 29.19 -22.09
CA ASP A 810 -24.20 30.24 -22.74
C ASP A 810 -23.59 29.67 -24.03
N LYS A 811 -23.76 30.37 -25.16
CA LYS A 811 -23.17 29.93 -26.45
C LYS A 811 -21.65 29.82 -26.42
N GLN A 812 -20.97 30.51 -25.47
CA GLN A 812 -19.51 30.45 -25.35
C GLN A 812 -19.01 29.36 -24.37
N TYR A 813 -19.78 29.12 -23.30
CA TYR A 813 -19.37 28.27 -22.20
C TYR A 813 -20.18 26.96 -22.13
N GLY A 814 -21.13 26.76 -23.07
CA GLY A 814 -21.98 25.57 -23.18
C GLY A 814 -22.83 25.36 -21.92
N ALA A 815 -22.90 24.14 -21.44
CA ALA A 815 -23.62 23.76 -20.21
C ALA A 815 -22.84 24.06 -18.90
N ARG A 816 -21.64 24.64 -18.95
CA ARG A 816 -20.82 24.89 -17.73
C ARG A 816 -21.49 25.81 -16.71
N PRO A 817 -22.23 26.88 -17.14
CA PRO A 817 -22.97 27.75 -16.20
C PRO A 817 -24.20 27.10 -15.60
N LEU A 818 -24.70 25.97 -16.16
CA LEU A 818 -25.96 25.31 -15.78
C LEU A 818 -25.98 24.94 -14.29
N LYS A 819 -24.87 24.40 -13.79
CA LYS A 819 -24.76 24.04 -12.37
C LYS A 819 -24.89 25.25 -11.44
N ARG A 820 -24.33 26.38 -11.84
CA ARG A 820 -24.46 27.63 -11.10
C ARG A 820 -25.88 28.20 -11.18
N ALA A 821 -26.54 28.00 -12.33
CA ALA A 821 -27.93 28.43 -12.50
C ALA A 821 -28.88 27.59 -11.63
N ILE A 822 -28.69 26.27 -11.59
CA ILE A 822 -29.42 25.37 -10.67
C ILE A 822 -29.20 25.82 -9.22
N GLN A 823 -27.97 26.03 -8.81
CA GLN A 823 -27.64 26.48 -7.46
C GLN A 823 -28.35 27.80 -7.14
N LYS A 824 -28.18 28.82 -7.95
CA LYS A 824 -28.67 30.17 -7.71
C LYS A 824 -30.19 30.27 -7.76
N TYR A 825 -30.88 29.61 -8.68
CA TYR A 825 -32.30 29.79 -8.94
C TYR A 825 -33.18 28.67 -8.36
N LEU A 826 -32.58 27.55 -7.90
CA LEU A 826 -33.34 26.44 -7.32
C LEU A 826 -32.82 26.09 -5.93
N GLU A 827 -31.50 25.79 -5.77
CA GLU A 827 -30.97 25.28 -4.51
C GLU A 827 -31.02 26.32 -3.39
N ASP A 828 -30.63 27.59 -3.67
CA ASP A 828 -30.61 28.65 -2.67
C ASP A 828 -32.02 29.00 -2.13
N ASP A 829 -32.99 29.20 -3.04
CA ASP A 829 -34.38 29.51 -2.65
C ASP A 829 -35.07 28.28 -2.00
N LEU A 830 -34.75 27.08 -2.41
CA LEU A 830 -35.26 25.82 -1.81
C LEU A 830 -34.69 25.60 -0.39
N ALA A 831 -33.41 25.91 -0.19
CA ALA A 831 -32.80 25.81 1.14
C ALA A 831 -33.46 26.73 2.16
N GLU A 832 -33.78 27.96 1.74
CA GLU A 832 -34.52 28.93 2.59
C GLU A 832 -35.93 28.40 2.94
N LEU A 833 -36.66 27.84 1.95
CA LEU A 833 -37.98 27.23 2.19
C LEU A 833 -37.89 26.03 3.14
N LEU A 834 -36.91 25.13 2.94
CA LEU A 834 -36.74 23.95 3.81
C LEU A 834 -36.41 24.31 5.24
N LEU A 835 -35.60 25.38 5.48
CA LEU A 835 -35.35 25.89 6.82
C LEU A 835 -36.60 26.43 7.48
N GLN A 836 -37.48 27.12 6.71
CA GLN A 836 -38.78 27.60 7.22
C GLN A 836 -39.71 26.43 7.58
N LEU A 837 -39.80 25.39 6.70
CA LEU A 837 -40.63 24.22 6.96
C LEU A 837 -40.15 23.40 8.16
N GLN A 838 -38.83 23.28 8.37
CA GLN A 838 -38.27 22.65 9.57
C GLN A 838 -38.58 23.44 10.83
N ALA A 839 -38.51 24.76 10.78
CA ALA A 839 -38.89 25.62 11.91
C ALA A 839 -40.39 25.50 12.25
N GLU A 840 -41.26 25.23 11.26
CA GLU A 840 -42.70 24.99 11.41
C GLU A 840 -43.03 23.52 11.78
N GLN A 841 -42.04 22.63 11.98
CA GLN A 841 -42.20 21.19 12.28
C GLN A 841 -42.97 20.41 11.22
N LYS A 842 -42.90 20.80 9.96
CA LYS A 842 -43.46 20.10 8.80
C LYS A 842 -42.42 19.18 8.18
N GLU A 843 -42.38 17.91 8.60
CA GLU A 843 -41.31 16.99 8.28
C GLU A 843 -41.45 16.30 6.91
N THR A 844 -42.63 16.28 6.28
CA THR A 844 -42.90 15.62 5.00
C THR A 844 -43.83 16.44 4.10
N GLY A 845 -43.62 16.33 2.79
CA GLY A 845 -44.49 16.99 1.80
C GLY A 845 -43.90 17.11 0.40
N THR A 846 -44.69 17.56 -0.55
CA THR A 846 -44.26 17.82 -1.92
C THR A 846 -44.01 19.30 -2.14
N ILE A 847 -42.85 19.64 -2.74
CA ILE A 847 -42.52 21.03 -3.10
C ILE A 847 -42.60 21.13 -4.59
N LEU A 848 -43.48 22.01 -5.09
CA LEU A 848 -43.65 22.30 -6.50
C LEU A 848 -42.88 23.56 -6.89
N ALA A 849 -41.91 23.42 -7.79
CA ALA A 849 -41.18 24.54 -8.37
C ALA A 849 -41.81 24.94 -9.71
N SER A 850 -42.39 26.10 -9.78
CA SER A 850 -43.05 26.67 -10.98
C SER A 850 -42.39 27.98 -11.41
N TYR A 851 -42.59 28.36 -12.67
CA TYR A 851 -42.12 29.63 -13.23
C TYR A 851 -43.28 30.42 -13.80
N THR A 852 -43.32 31.70 -13.50
CA THR A 852 -44.30 32.65 -14.10
C THR A 852 -43.60 33.52 -15.13
N GLU A 853 -44.15 33.60 -16.34
CA GLU A 853 -43.57 34.37 -17.46
C GLU A 853 -43.25 35.80 -17.04
N GLY A 854 -41.99 36.23 -17.21
CA GLY A 854 -41.52 37.55 -16.86
C GLY A 854 -40.95 37.66 -15.45
N GLY A 855 -40.93 36.58 -14.65
CA GLY A 855 -40.29 36.58 -13.32
C GLY A 855 -38.79 36.41 -13.38
N ASP A 856 -38.09 36.92 -12.39
CA ASP A 856 -36.62 36.73 -12.24
C ASP A 856 -36.24 35.53 -11.37
N LYS A 857 -37.25 34.89 -10.73
CA LYS A 857 -37.09 33.76 -9.80
C LYS A 857 -38.11 32.68 -10.03
N LEU A 858 -37.83 31.45 -9.50
CA LEU A 858 -38.80 30.37 -9.43
C LEU A 858 -39.73 30.55 -8.24
N ASN A 859 -40.99 30.14 -8.39
CA ASN A 859 -41.94 30.12 -7.27
C ASN A 859 -41.94 28.69 -6.68
N LEU A 860 -41.67 28.59 -5.41
CA LEU A 860 -41.69 27.34 -4.66
C LEU A 860 -42.93 27.28 -3.80
N GLU A 861 -43.77 26.27 -4.03
CA GLU A 861 -45.00 26.08 -3.24
C GLU A 861 -44.90 24.73 -2.50
N TYR A 862 -45.14 24.79 -1.19
CA TYR A 862 -45.21 23.57 -0.38
C TYR A 862 -46.63 23.02 -0.36
N MET A 863 -46.76 21.73 -0.66
CA MET A 863 -48.02 20.98 -0.56
C MET A 863 -47.84 19.91 0.54
N PRO A 864 -48.64 19.97 1.62
CA PRO A 864 -48.63 18.91 2.62
C PRO A 864 -49.08 17.59 2.00
N SER A 865 -48.41 16.50 2.34
CA SER A 865 -48.69 15.16 1.86
C SER A 865 -50.04 14.60 2.35
#